data_96a5cde3c1eba3ce86c380e3bd93e99c
#
_entry.id   96a5cde3c1eba3ce86c380e3bd93e99c
#
_cell.length_a   1.000
_cell.length_b   1.000
_cell.length_c   1.000
_cell.angle_alpha   90.00
_cell.angle_beta   90.00
_cell.angle_gamma   90.00
#
_symmetry.space_group_name_H-M   'P 1'
#
loop_
_entity.id
_entity.type
_entity.pdbx_description
1 polymer ?
#
loop_
_entity_poly.entity_id
_entity_poly.type
_entity_poly.pdbx_seq_one_letter_code
_entity_poly.pdbx_strand_id
1 'polypeptide(L)'
;YEAMVRLSQEWKLRYPLIDMQGNNGSIDGDSAAAMRYTEARLSKVSSLILDGINKQTVDYTLNFDDTTEEPLVLPSLLPNLLMNGSTGISAGYATEIPPHHAGEVLDAAIGRISGTVQNVDDLLTHMQGPDFPTGGVVQGLDGIKKAFETGRGKVIIRSRSTIETLRGGRQQIVITELPYEVNKANLVKRMEELRLDKKVEGVAEVRDETDRDGLRVVIELKKEADAEGVLHFYLKQTDLQIAYNYNMVAIHERTPRQMGVLTLLDAYLAHVKEVVIRRTAFDLEQAKRRQEVVSALMTAISVLDETLALIRSASNKADAKDKLIARFNFTDRQAEAVVMLQLYRLTNTDIVELQEEAAKLEKEIARLEKILNDEKTRNRLIVKELTVLKEQVADKRRSTIEAEVEELKLKTEVMIAVEETMVFLSKNGYVKRSSLRSFGASNDLPDLKEQDRPLLQGQAMTTDHLIVWTVRGNYLLIPVHQLPDTKWKDGGQHVANLVPLEPGDRVLSADLVRSFDEAHHCLFVTRQGMVKRSKLSDYNAQRKSKPLQGVRLKADDEVLYAQVSTGQTDLFLATQNGFGLWFTEDDVPVVGVRAAGVKAINLKDQDVVAGAIGFKEAPQIVLLTQRGALKKMRLADQFQVSSRALRGLQLLRDLKSKPHRVAALIDVTQAKELVLSGKEQEKTIQIGSLSFLDRLSNGSFAYDEEKFGPLLDWYTR
;
A
#
# COMPACT_ATOMS: atom_id res chain seq x y z
N TYR A 1 21.78 11.79 27.38
CA TYR A 1 21.70 12.87 26.39
C TYR A 1 20.81 12.50 25.20
N GLU A 2 21.00 11.34 24.59
CA GLU A 2 20.20 10.88 23.44
C GLU A 2 18.69 10.77 23.75
N ALA A 3 18.35 10.28 24.96
CA ALA A 3 16.96 10.24 25.41
C ALA A 3 16.37 11.65 25.53
N MET A 4 17.14 12.59 26.06
CA MET A 4 16.72 13.99 26.21
C MET A 4 16.57 14.67 24.85
N VAL A 5 17.47 14.39 23.89
CA VAL A 5 17.35 14.85 22.49
C VAL A 5 16.04 14.35 21.88
N ARG A 6 15.74 13.05 22.00
CA ARG A 6 14.48 12.48 21.48
C ARG A 6 13.25 13.15 22.06
N LEU A 7 13.27 13.49 23.35
CA LEU A 7 12.17 14.21 24.02
C LEU A 7 11.99 15.67 23.55
N SER A 8 12.96 16.23 22.81
CA SER A 8 12.89 17.57 22.23
C SER A 8 12.48 17.61 20.76
N GLN A 9 12.42 16.46 20.08
CA GLN A 9 12.19 16.38 18.64
C GLN A 9 10.71 16.51 18.28
N GLU A 10 10.33 17.60 17.62
CA GLU A 10 8.94 17.93 17.25
C GLU A 10 8.34 16.98 16.20
N TRP A 11 9.16 16.24 15.45
CA TRP A 11 8.72 15.20 14.51
C TRP A 11 8.59 13.82 15.15
N LYS A 12 9.03 13.67 16.42
CA LYS A 12 8.93 12.42 17.20
C LYS A 12 7.84 12.49 18.27
N LEU A 13 7.72 13.60 18.97
CA LEU A 13 6.71 13.81 19.99
C LEU A 13 5.67 14.84 19.53
N ARG A 14 4.41 14.55 19.73
CA ARG A 14 3.32 15.49 19.44
C ARG A 14 3.37 16.71 20.34
N TYR A 15 3.79 16.50 21.56
CA TYR A 15 4.01 17.52 22.62
C TYR A 15 5.40 17.31 23.23
N PRO A 16 6.44 17.98 22.71
CA PRO A 16 7.80 17.83 23.22
C PRO A 16 7.91 18.13 24.71
N LEU A 17 8.71 17.34 25.42
CA LEU A 17 8.90 17.44 26.85
C LEU A 17 10.14 18.24 27.22
N ILE A 18 11.05 18.43 26.29
CA ILE A 18 12.30 19.19 26.45
C ILE A 18 12.33 20.30 25.38
N ASP A 19 12.63 21.52 25.84
CA ASP A 19 13.04 22.62 24.97
C ASP A 19 14.56 22.57 24.82
N MET A 20 15.04 22.41 23.61
CA MET A 20 16.47 22.34 23.30
C MET A 20 16.89 23.49 22.37
N GLN A 21 18.02 24.12 22.72
CA GLN A 21 18.70 25.09 21.88
C GLN A 21 19.91 24.43 21.24
N GLY A 22 20.10 24.67 19.95
CA GLY A 22 21.14 24.05 19.14
C GLY A 22 20.61 22.97 18.21
N ASN A 23 21.51 22.20 17.58
CA ASN A 23 21.15 21.15 16.66
C ASN A 23 20.75 19.88 17.43
N ASN A 24 19.44 19.57 17.41
CA ASN A 24 18.85 18.36 18.00
C ASN A 24 18.53 17.27 16.95
N GLY A 25 19.15 17.32 15.77
CA GLY A 25 18.90 16.39 14.65
C GLY A 25 17.89 16.93 13.66
N SER A 26 17.51 16.11 12.69
CA SER A 26 16.52 16.46 11.68
C SER A 26 15.60 15.28 11.34
N ILE A 27 14.52 15.56 10.60
CA ILE A 27 13.63 14.54 10.03
C ILE A 27 14.33 13.67 8.96
N ASP A 28 15.48 14.12 8.47
CA ASP A 28 16.35 13.36 7.54
C ASP A 28 17.17 12.27 8.25
N GLY A 29 17.08 12.20 9.58
CA GLY A 29 17.82 11.24 10.39
C GLY A 29 19.22 11.70 10.75
N ASP A 30 19.54 12.98 10.57
CA ASP A 30 20.79 13.55 11.06
C ASP A 30 20.87 13.46 12.57
N SER A 31 22.05 13.15 13.07
CA SER A 31 22.31 13.10 14.50
C SER A 31 22.33 14.49 15.12
N ALA A 32 21.94 14.58 16.38
CA ALA A 32 22.10 15.80 17.16
C ALA A 32 23.59 16.14 17.31
N ALA A 33 23.88 17.41 17.50
CA ALA A 33 25.22 17.86 17.87
C ALA A 33 25.65 17.26 19.22
N ALA A 34 26.96 17.21 19.48
CA ALA A 34 27.46 16.78 20.77
C ALA A 34 26.93 17.68 21.91
N MET A 35 26.70 17.10 23.10
CA MET A 35 26.05 17.77 24.21
C MET A 35 26.66 19.14 24.61
N ARG A 36 27.96 19.36 24.37
CA ARG A 36 28.65 20.61 24.62
C ARG A 36 28.22 21.79 23.76
N TYR A 37 27.44 21.50 22.66
CA TYR A 37 26.93 22.52 21.75
C TYR A 37 25.43 22.77 21.90
N THR A 38 24.79 22.15 22.89
CA THR A 38 23.35 22.24 23.07
C THR A 38 23.02 22.67 24.51
N GLU A 39 21.89 23.35 24.64
CA GLU A 39 21.29 23.69 25.94
C GLU A 39 19.90 23.04 26.00
N ALA A 40 19.51 22.60 27.19
CA ALA A 40 18.22 21.95 27.39
C ALA A 40 17.53 22.46 28.67
N ARG A 41 16.21 22.57 28.60
CA ARG A 41 15.35 22.88 29.75
C ARG A 41 14.03 22.14 29.63
N LEU A 42 13.28 22.05 30.73
CA LEU A 42 11.93 21.51 30.72
C LEU A 42 11.01 22.37 29.86
N SER A 43 10.21 21.75 29.03
CA SER A 43 9.15 22.44 28.31
C SER A 43 8.01 22.85 29.25
N LYS A 44 7.11 23.72 28.76
CA LYS A 44 5.90 24.07 29.51
C LYS A 44 5.05 22.85 29.86
N VAL A 45 4.94 21.88 28.93
CA VAL A 45 4.19 20.62 29.12
C VAL A 45 4.82 19.79 30.25
N SER A 46 6.15 19.67 30.30
CA SER A 46 6.85 18.96 31.38
C SER A 46 6.65 19.61 32.74
N SER A 47 6.62 20.94 32.81
CA SER A 47 6.34 21.65 34.07
C SER A 47 4.95 21.33 34.62
N LEU A 48 3.93 21.16 33.70
CA LEU A 48 2.59 20.75 34.09
C LEU A 48 2.51 19.28 34.53
N ILE A 49 3.36 18.41 33.94
CA ILE A 49 3.44 16.97 34.30
C ILE A 49 4.04 16.81 35.71
N LEU A 50 4.96 17.70 36.11
CA LEU A 50 5.67 17.65 37.38
C LEU A 50 4.98 18.44 38.51
N ASP A 51 3.88 19.14 38.20
CA ASP A 51 3.19 19.97 39.21
C ASP A 51 2.72 19.13 40.39
N GLY A 52 2.99 19.60 41.56
CA GLY A 52 2.64 18.94 42.81
C GLY A 52 3.58 17.81 43.27
N ILE A 53 4.70 17.55 42.60
CA ILE A 53 5.64 16.47 42.96
C ILE A 53 6.16 16.64 44.41
N ASN A 54 6.29 17.88 44.90
CA ASN A 54 6.76 18.20 46.24
C ASN A 54 5.66 18.05 47.32
N LYS A 55 4.45 17.63 46.96
CA LYS A 55 3.29 17.54 47.87
C LYS A 55 2.91 16.09 48.22
N GLN A 56 3.86 15.16 48.16
CA GLN A 56 3.65 13.73 48.48
C GLN A 56 2.53 13.08 47.64
N THR A 57 2.38 13.52 46.40
CA THR A 57 1.30 13.12 45.52
C THR A 57 1.46 11.73 44.93
N VAL A 58 2.68 11.19 44.90
CA VAL A 58 3.05 9.88 44.36
C VAL A 58 3.97 9.13 45.30
N ASP A 59 4.08 7.81 45.13
CA ASP A 59 4.99 6.97 45.86
C ASP A 59 6.42 7.09 45.31
N TYR A 60 7.42 6.91 46.17
CA TYR A 60 8.82 6.91 45.83
C TYR A 60 9.43 5.53 46.06
N THR A 61 10.49 5.23 45.36
CA THR A 61 11.34 4.04 45.55
C THR A 61 12.79 4.45 45.47
N LEU A 62 13.68 3.61 46.00
CA LEU A 62 15.12 3.82 45.84
C LEU A 62 15.49 3.66 44.35
N ASN A 63 16.43 4.49 43.90
CA ASN A 63 17.00 4.41 42.55
C ASN A 63 17.89 3.16 42.42
N PHE A 64 18.49 2.95 41.24
CA PHE A 64 19.29 1.76 40.92
C PHE A 64 20.42 1.45 41.89
N ASP A 65 21.07 2.47 42.48
CA ASP A 65 22.21 2.34 43.42
C ASP A 65 21.85 2.60 44.87
N ASP A 66 20.58 2.68 45.20
CA ASP A 66 20.02 2.94 46.53
C ASP A 66 20.53 4.25 47.21
N THR A 67 21.03 5.18 46.41
CA THR A 67 21.61 6.43 46.92
C THR A 67 20.59 7.56 47.08
N THR A 68 19.52 7.55 46.27
CA THR A 68 18.47 8.56 46.28
C THR A 68 17.10 7.93 46.01
N GLU A 69 16.03 8.62 46.34
CA GLU A 69 14.67 8.22 46.01
C GLU A 69 14.23 8.85 44.71
N GLU A 70 13.50 8.07 43.92
CA GLU A 70 12.85 8.51 42.67
C GLU A 70 11.34 8.19 42.70
N PRO A 71 10.49 8.99 42.03
CA PRO A 71 9.07 8.73 42.00
C PRO A 71 8.78 7.51 41.11
N LEU A 72 7.89 6.62 41.58
CA LEU A 72 7.41 5.46 40.80
C LEU A 72 6.64 5.89 39.52
N VAL A 73 5.88 6.97 39.65
CA VAL A 73 5.12 7.60 38.55
C VAL A 73 5.12 9.12 38.80
N LEU A 74 4.91 9.92 37.75
CA LEU A 74 4.81 11.37 37.89
C LEU A 74 3.37 11.78 38.27
N PRO A 75 3.18 12.88 39.03
CA PRO A 75 1.86 13.37 39.48
C PRO A 75 1.08 14.06 38.35
N SER A 76 1.18 13.56 37.14
CA SER A 76 0.67 14.20 35.92
C SER A 76 -0.86 14.27 35.92
N LEU A 77 -1.40 15.46 35.77
CA LEU A 77 -2.80 15.68 35.40
C LEU A 77 -3.00 15.68 33.87
N LEU A 78 -1.92 15.64 33.06
CA LEU A 78 -1.98 15.48 31.63
C LEU A 78 -1.93 13.98 31.27
N PRO A 79 -2.80 13.51 30.36
CA PRO A 79 -2.82 12.11 29.90
C PRO A 79 -1.68 11.84 28.90
N ASN A 80 -0.42 11.97 29.35
CA ASN A 80 0.77 11.97 28.49
C ASN A 80 0.90 10.71 27.64
N LEU A 81 0.50 9.53 28.14
CA LEU A 81 0.54 8.29 27.39
C LEU A 81 -0.32 8.36 26.11
N LEU A 82 -1.50 8.95 26.17
CA LEU A 82 -2.36 9.12 24.99
C LEU A 82 -1.96 10.33 24.15
N MET A 83 -1.43 11.40 24.78
CA MET A 83 -1.01 12.61 24.06
C MET A 83 0.22 12.38 23.19
N ASN A 84 1.25 11.75 23.72
CA ASN A 84 2.53 11.51 23.03
C ASN A 84 2.67 10.09 22.47
N GLY A 85 1.78 9.19 22.85
CA GLY A 85 1.89 7.79 22.48
C GLY A 85 3.05 7.07 23.18
N SER A 86 3.29 5.84 22.79
CA SER A 86 4.42 5.04 23.24
C SER A 86 4.73 3.94 22.24
N THR A 87 5.99 3.80 21.88
CA THR A 87 6.51 2.69 21.09
C THR A 87 7.60 1.98 21.88
N GLY A 88 7.49 0.67 22.04
CA GLY A 88 8.49 -0.08 22.80
C GLY A 88 8.41 -1.57 22.55
N ILE A 89 9.57 -2.22 22.66
CA ILE A 89 9.72 -3.66 22.54
C ILE A 89 10.38 -4.18 23.80
N SER A 90 9.75 -5.16 24.44
CA SER A 90 10.26 -5.85 25.63
C SER A 90 10.18 -7.36 25.45
N ALA A 91 10.76 -8.11 26.39
CA ALA A 91 10.65 -9.58 26.39
C ALA A 91 9.19 -10.02 26.53
N GLY A 92 8.62 -10.57 25.48
CA GLY A 92 7.24 -11.09 25.43
C GLY A 92 6.16 -10.03 25.19
N TYR A 93 6.45 -8.74 25.21
CA TYR A 93 5.49 -7.66 24.99
C TYR A 93 6.05 -6.61 24.04
N ALA A 94 5.18 -6.09 23.18
CA ALA A 94 5.43 -4.90 22.39
C ALA A 94 4.27 -3.92 22.60
N THR A 95 4.56 -2.63 22.57
CA THR A 95 3.52 -1.60 22.61
C THR A 95 3.66 -0.66 21.43
N GLU A 96 2.53 -0.27 20.87
CA GLU A 96 2.41 0.68 19.77
C GLU A 96 1.14 1.50 20.00
N ILE A 97 1.29 2.61 20.72
CA ILE A 97 0.22 3.55 21.07
C ILE A 97 0.50 4.83 20.29
N PRO A 98 -0.34 5.24 19.33
CA PRO A 98 -0.10 6.46 18.59
C PRO A 98 -0.36 7.69 19.46
N PRO A 99 0.24 8.85 19.14
CA PRO A 99 -0.09 10.12 19.76
C PRO A 99 -1.49 10.59 19.33
N HIS A 100 -2.12 11.39 20.22
CA HIS A 100 -3.44 11.95 19.99
C HIS A 100 -3.47 13.44 20.35
N HIS A 101 -4.46 14.16 19.81
CA HIS A 101 -4.65 15.57 20.09
C HIS A 101 -5.03 15.81 21.56
N ALA A 102 -4.24 16.63 22.29
CA ALA A 102 -4.41 16.83 23.73
C ALA A 102 -5.81 17.33 24.12
N GLY A 103 -6.36 18.27 23.33
CA GLY A 103 -7.70 18.79 23.56
C GLY A 103 -8.77 17.72 23.47
N GLU A 104 -8.68 16.82 22.48
CA GLU A 104 -9.62 15.71 22.30
C GLU A 104 -9.52 14.69 23.44
N VAL A 105 -8.30 14.35 23.86
CA VAL A 105 -8.10 13.40 24.98
C VAL A 105 -8.62 13.98 26.29
N LEU A 106 -8.40 15.27 26.55
CA LEU A 106 -8.91 15.95 27.73
C LEU A 106 -10.43 16.09 27.71
N ASP A 107 -11.04 16.37 26.54
CA ASP A 107 -12.51 16.37 26.40
C ASP A 107 -13.11 14.99 26.67
N ALA A 108 -12.47 13.93 26.15
CA ALA A 108 -12.88 12.56 26.41
C ALA A 108 -12.77 12.20 27.90
N ALA A 109 -11.70 12.63 28.59
CA ALA A 109 -11.52 12.42 30.02
C ALA A 109 -12.59 13.21 30.85
N ILE A 110 -12.87 14.46 30.49
CA ILE A 110 -13.93 15.27 31.11
C ILE A 110 -15.29 14.61 30.88
N GLY A 111 -15.57 14.15 29.67
CA GLY A 111 -16.79 13.44 29.35
C GLY A 111 -16.94 12.13 30.15
N ARG A 112 -15.81 11.39 30.35
CA ARG A 112 -15.79 10.15 31.11
C ARG A 112 -16.10 10.36 32.59
N ILE A 113 -15.47 11.35 33.23
CA ILE A 113 -15.71 11.66 34.65
C ILE A 113 -17.09 12.27 34.87
N SER A 114 -17.63 12.99 33.88
CA SER A 114 -18.97 13.60 33.92
C SER A 114 -20.09 12.60 33.56
N GLY A 115 -19.75 11.40 33.06
CA GLY A 115 -20.70 10.34 32.70
C GLY A 115 -21.33 10.51 31.30
N THR A 116 -20.86 11.44 30.47
CA THR A 116 -21.33 11.63 29.08
C THR A 116 -20.66 10.69 28.08
N VAL A 117 -19.46 10.16 28.39
CA VAL A 117 -18.76 9.15 27.60
C VAL A 117 -18.87 7.80 28.31
N GLN A 118 -19.71 6.91 27.78
CA GLN A 118 -19.96 5.59 28.35
C GLN A 118 -19.43 4.44 27.48
N ASN A 119 -19.40 4.64 26.20
CA ASN A 119 -18.97 3.65 25.21
C ASN A 119 -18.05 4.27 24.15
N VAL A 120 -17.55 3.47 23.21
CA VAL A 120 -16.61 3.94 22.16
C VAL A 120 -17.28 4.89 21.16
N ASP A 121 -18.56 4.74 20.90
CA ASP A 121 -19.27 5.65 19.99
C ASP A 121 -19.39 7.06 20.61
N ASP A 122 -19.67 7.15 21.91
CA ASP A 122 -19.62 8.42 22.64
C ASP A 122 -18.18 9.00 22.64
N LEU A 123 -17.18 8.15 22.84
CA LEU A 123 -15.75 8.56 22.82
C LEU A 123 -15.37 9.18 21.49
N LEU A 124 -15.79 8.59 20.36
CA LEU A 124 -15.49 9.08 19.00
C LEU A 124 -16.08 10.46 18.70
N THR A 125 -17.08 10.91 19.47
CA THR A 125 -17.60 12.30 19.34
C THR A 125 -16.62 13.34 19.89
N HIS A 126 -15.72 12.94 20.80
CA HIS A 126 -14.70 13.80 21.40
C HIS A 126 -13.31 13.56 20.84
N MET A 127 -12.98 12.32 20.48
CA MET A 127 -11.65 11.89 20.08
C MET A 127 -11.71 11.19 18.73
N GLN A 128 -11.34 11.90 17.65
CA GLN A 128 -11.50 11.43 16.28
C GLN A 128 -10.54 10.27 15.92
N GLY A 129 -9.36 10.24 16.51
CA GLY A 129 -8.31 9.27 16.22
C GLY A 129 -6.92 9.81 16.50
N PRO A 130 -5.87 9.18 15.98
CA PRO A 130 -4.49 9.60 16.20
C PRO A 130 -4.22 10.98 15.60
N ASP A 131 -3.28 11.71 16.20
CA ASP A 131 -2.82 13.01 15.72
C ASP A 131 -1.28 13.02 15.73
N PHE A 132 -0.70 12.69 14.59
CA PHE A 132 0.74 12.52 14.44
C PHE A 132 1.48 13.86 14.37
N PRO A 133 2.69 13.97 14.96
CA PRO A 133 3.48 15.19 14.93
C PRO A 133 3.83 15.65 13.51
N THR A 134 3.99 14.74 12.57
CA THR A 134 4.30 15.01 11.17
C THR A 134 3.06 15.26 10.30
N GLY A 135 1.85 15.24 10.88
CA GLY A 135 0.60 15.43 10.14
C GLY A 135 0.18 14.18 9.35
N GLY A 136 -0.14 14.37 8.09
CA GLY A 136 -0.60 13.32 7.18
C GLY A 136 -2.10 13.05 7.24
N VAL A 137 -2.53 12.13 6.40
CA VAL A 137 -3.92 11.67 6.26
C VAL A 137 -4.05 10.26 6.81
N VAL A 138 -4.87 10.09 7.84
CA VAL A 138 -5.14 8.79 8.45
C VAL A 138 -6.44 8.24 7.88
N GLN A 139 -6.39 7.07 7.29
CA GLN A 139 -7.53 6.42 6.64
C GLN A 139 -7.93 5.14 7.37
N GLY A 140 -9.25 4.89 7.49
CA GLY A 140 -9.81 3.67 8.06
C GLY A 140 -10.41 3.86 9.45
N LEU A 141 -11.58 4.50 9.53
CA LEU A 141 -12.30 4.74 10.79
C LEU A 141 -12.65 3.43 11.53
N ASP A 142 -12.97 2.36 10.83
CA ASP A 142 -13.23 1.04 11.44
C ASP A 142 -12.01 0.51 12.20
N GLY A 143 -10.81 0.75 11.66
CA GLY A 143 -9.56 0.40 12.31
C GLY A 143 -9.33 1.20 13.59
N ILE A 144 -9.66 2.50 13.59
CA ILE A 144 -9.62 3.37 14.78
C ILE A 144 -10.62 2.88 15.83
N LYS A 145 -11.88 2.67 15.45
CA LYS A 145 -12.93 2.19 16.35
C LYS A 145 -12.53 0.87 17.02
N LYS A 146 -12.07 -0.08 16.22
CA LYS A 146 -11.58 -1.37 16.73
C LYS A 146 -10.41 -1.21 17.70
N ALA A 147 -9.45 -0.30 17.40
CA ALA A 147 -8.33 -0.01 18.29
C ALA A 147 -8.80 0.60 19.62
N PHE A 148 -9.76 1.52 19.57
CA PHE A 148 -10.33 2.16 20.77
C PHE A 148 -11.10 1.17 21.65
N GLU A 149 -11.75 0.17 21.04
CA GLU A 149 -12.46 -0.90 21.77
C GLU A 149 -11.50 -1.93 22.38
N THR A 150 -10.54 -2.43 21.60
CA THR A 150 -9.78 -3.65 21.92
C THR A 150 -8.31 -3.41 22.22
N GLY A 151 -7.79 -2.23 21.93
CA GLY A 151 -6.36 -1.93 21.94
C GLY A 151 -5.61 -2.43 20.71
N ARG A 152 -6.31 -3.01 19.71
CA ARG A 152 -5.74 -3.46 18.43
C ARG A 152 -6.55 -2.97 17.24
N GLY A 153 -5.86 -2.41 16.28
CA GLY A 153 -6.47 -1.95 15.02
C GLY A 153 -5.39 -1.67 13.99
N LYS A 154 -5.82 -1.43 12.76
CA LYS A 154 -4.93 -1.07 11.67
C LYS A 154 -5.51 0.13 10.93
N VAL A 155 -4.69 1.14 10.71
CA VAL A 155 -5.01 2.30 9.89
C VAL A 155 -3.94 2.50 8.83
N ILE A 156 -4.26 3.26 7.81
CA ILE A 156 -3.30 3.68 6.79
C ILE A 156 -2.94 5.14 7.08
N ILE A 157 -1.65 5.45 7.08
CA ILE A 157 -1.15 6.82 7.15
C ILE A 157 -0.58 7.17 5.78
N ARG A 158 -1.09 8.21 5.18
CA ARG A 158 -0.67 8.72 3.88
C ARG A 158 -0.07 10.13 4.02
N SER A 159 0.99 10.40 3.27
CA SER A 159 1.53 11.75 3.14
C SER A 159 0.47 12.71 2.58
N ARG A 160 0.57 13.99 2.95
CA ARG A 160 -0.21 15.04 2.30
C ARG A 160 0.49 15.47 1.03
N SER A 161 -0.21 15.36 -0.09
CA SER A 161 0.33 15.73 -1.40
C SER A 161 -0.66 16.58 -2.19
N THR A 162 -0.15 17.42 -3.06
CA THR A 162 -0.91 18.25 -4.01
C THR A 162 -0.29 18.17 -5.39
N ILE A 163 -1.12 18.23 -6.43
CA ILE A 163 -0.66 18.31 -7.82
C ILE A 163 -0.73 19.75 -8.26
N GLU A 164 0.41 20.34 -8.60
CA GLU A 164 0.53 21.73 -9.05
C GLU A 164 0.83 21.76 -10.55
N THR A 165 0.24 22.73 -11.25
CA THR A 165 0.51 22.96 -12.68
C THR A 165 1.52 24.09 -12.85
N LEU A 166 2.62 23.80 -13.54
CA LEU A 166 3.70 24.73 -13.84
C LEU A 166 3.46 25.49 -15.15
N ARG A 167 4.24 26.56 -15.37
CA ARG A 167 4.26 27.27 -16.67
C ARG A 167 4.61 26.33 -17.82
N GLY A 168 3.84 26.37 -18.90
CA GLY A 168 4.01 25.46 -20.06
C GLY A 168 3.26 24.13 -19.97
N GLY A 169 2.34 23.97 -19.01
CA GLY A 169 1.46 22.80 -18.90
C GLY A 169 2.11 21.56 -18.31
N ARG A 170 3.33 21.65 -17.79
CA ARG A 170 3.94 20.60 -16.97
C ARG A 170 3.30 20.56 -15.59
N GLN A 171 3.31 19.41 -14.94
CA GLN A 171 2.81 19.21 -13.59
C GLN A 171 3.94 18.79 -12.66
N GLN A 172 3.73 19.04 -11.38
CA GLN A 172 4.57 18.50 -10.30
C GLN A 172 3.70 18.02 -9.16
N ILE A 173 4.15 16.99 -8.45
CA ILE A 173 3.55 16.51 -7.22
C ILE A 173 4.36 17.09 -6.08
N VAL A 174 3.70 17.80 -5.18
CA VAL A 174 4.33 18.42 -4.00
C VAL A 174 3.84 17.69 -2.75
N ILE A 175 4.79 17.20 -1.95
CA ILE A 175 4.53 16.51 -0.69
C ILE A 175 4.93 17.45 0.43
N THR A 176 3.99 17.75 1.32
CA THR A 176 4.16 18.70 2.42
C THR A 176 4.13 18.06 3.81
N GLU A 177 3.63 16.85 3.93
CA GLU A 177 3.60 16.08 5.18
C GLU A 177 3.95 14.63 4.90
N LEU A 178 4.66 13.98 5.82
CA LEU A 178 5.07 12.58 5.72
C LEU A 178 4.38 11.73 6.79
N PRO A 179 4.20 10.42 6.53
CA PRO A 179 3.75 9.51 7.56
C PRO A 179 4.71 9.49 8.76
N TYR A 180 4.15 9.24 9.93
CA TYR A 180 4.89 9.23 11.19
C TYR A 180 6.05 8.21 11.16
N GLU A 181 7.21 8.61 11.71
CA GLU A 181 8.46 7.86 11.80
C GLU A 181 9.16 7.57 10.43
N VAL A 182 8.67 8.10 9.33
CA VAL A 182 9.35 7.97 8.04
C VAL A 182 10.55 8.91 7.97
N ASN A 183 11.70 8.36 7.57
CA ASN A 183 12.91 9.14 7.31
C ASN A 183 12.83 9.77 5.92
N LYS A 184 12.85 11.12 5.85
CA LYS A 184 12.67 11.87 4.60
C LYS A 184 13.79 11.59 3.59
N ALA A 185 15.05 11.60 4.01
CA ALA A 185 16.19 11.39 3.11
C ALA A 185 16.16 10.00 2.47
N ASN A 186 15.85 8.96 3.25
CA ASN A 186 15.71 7.59 2.73
C ASN A 186 14.54 7.46 1.77
N LEU A 187 13.43 8.14 2.05
CA LEU A 187 12.26 8.17 1.18
C LEU A 187 12.58 8.82 -0.16
N VAL A 188 13.18 10.02 -0.15
CA VAL A 188 13.58 10.75 -1.37
C VAL A 188 14.56 9.91 -2.19
N LYS A 189 15.57 9.33 -1.55
CA LYS A 189 16.52 8.41 -2.19
C LYS A 189 15.79 7.23 -2.85
N ARG A 190 14.85 6.60 -2.15
CA ARG A 190 14.08 5.47 -2.69
C ARG A 190 13.24 5.88 -3.90
N MET A 191 12.62 7.05 -3.87
CA MET A 191 11.84 7.57 -4.98
C MET A 191 12.73 7.81 -6.22
N GLU A 192 13.93 8.36 -6.02
CA GLU A 192 14.89 8.59 -7.08
C GLU A 192 15.46 7.28 -7.65
N GLU A 193 15.73 6.27 -6.82
CA GLU A 193 16.11 4.92 -7.26
C GLU A 193 15.06 4.32 -8.20
N LEU A 194 13.77 4.40 -7.83
CA LEU A 194 12.67 3.89 -8.66
C LEU A 194 12.60 4.59 -10.02
N ARG A 195 12.92 5.90 -10.08
CA ARG A 195 13.01 6.65 -11.32
C ARG A 195 14.21 6.20 -12.17
N LEU A 196 15.39 6.10 -11.57
CA LEU A 196 16.64 5.67 -12.26
C LEU A 196 16.55 4.24 -12.79
N ASP A 197 15.91 3.35 -12.02
CA ASP A 197 15.65 1.96 -12.40
C ASP A 197 14.54 1.81 -13.46
N LYS A 198 13.96 2.94 -13.92
CA LYS A 198 12.86 2.96 -14.87
C LYS A 198 11.65 2.13 -14.42
N LYS A 199 11.37 2.11 -13.12
CA LYS A 199 10.19 1.45 -12.54
C LYS A 199 8.94 2.32 -12.61
N VAL A 200 9.11 3.62 -12.80
CA VAL A 200 8.06 4.62 -12.98
C VAL A 200 8.40 5.49 -14.18
N GLU A 201 7.41 5.67 -15.05
CA GLU A 201 7.51 6.57 -16.20
C GLU A 201 6.85 7.92 -15.89
N GLY A 202 7.18 8.93 -16.69
CA GLY A 202 6.61 10.28 -16.54
C GLY A 202 7.28 11.16 -15.50
N VAL A 203 8.21 10.65 -14.70
CA VAL A 203 8.98 11.44 -13.72
C VAL A 203 10.22 12.03 -14.39
N ALA A 204 10.41 13.34 -14.25
CA ALA A 204 11.61 14.03 -14.72
C ALA A 204 12.70 14.04 -13.62
N GLU A 205 12.34 14.45 -12.41
CA GLU A 205 13.26 14.59 -11.28
C GLU A 205 12.50 14.48 -9.94
N VAL A 206 13.18 14.05 -8.88
CA VAL A 206 12.72 14.12 -7.50
C VAL A 206 13.67 15.02 -6.73
N ARG A 207 13.13 16.07 -6.09
CA ARG A 207 13.93 17.08 -5.34
C ARG A 207 13.39 17.25 -3.93
N ASP A 208 14.30 17.48 -3.00
CA ASP A 208 13.98 17.97 -1.67
C ASP A 208 14.17 19.49 -1.65
N GLU A 209 13.08 20.22 -1.48
CA GLU A 209 13.02 21.68 -1.38
C GLU A 209 12.65 22.12 0.03
N THR A 210 12.82 21.24 1.02
CA THR A 210 12.53 21.54 2.43
C THR A 210 13.40 22.69 2.93
N ASP A 211 12.77 23.69 3.52
CA ASP A 211 13.44 24.85 4.07
C ASP A 211 12.81 25.23 5.44
N ARG A 212 13.08 26.48 5.92
CA ARG A 212 12.52 27.00 7.17
C ARG A 212 11.01 27.22 7.15
N ASP A 213 10.39 27.28 5.95
CA ASP A 213 8.95 27.47 5.79
C ASP A 213 8.18 26.14 5.89
N GLY A 214 8.88 25.01 5.78
CA GLY A 214 8.31 23.68 5.98
C GLY A 214 8.86 22.58 5.09
N LEU A 215 8.34 21.38 5.26
CA LEU A 215 8.67 20.22 4.45
C LEU A 215 8.09 20.38 3.05
N ARG A 216 8.94 20.21 2.03
CA ARG A 216 8.57 20.28 0.63
C ARG A 216 9.40 19.32 -0.21
N VAL A 217 8.86 18.16 -0.54
CA VAL A 217 9.46 17.23 -1.49
C VAL A 217 8.68 17.31 -2.80
N VAL A 218 9.39 17.53 -3.91
CA VAL A 218 8.82 17.80 -5.23
C VAL A 218 9.18 16.67 -6.20
N ILE A 219 8.18 16.12 -6.85
CA ILE A 219 8.33 15.21 -7.99
C ILE A 219 7.94 15.98 -9.25
N GLU A 220 8.91 16.40 -10.02
CA GLU A 220 8.68 17.08 -11.31
C GLU A 220 8.32 16.04 -12.38
N LEU A 221 7.25 16.31 -13.14
CA LEU A 221 6.76 15.40 -14.16
C LEU A 221 7.14 15.84 -15.56
N LYS A 222 7.33 14.89 -16.45
CA LYS A 222 7.46 15.12 -17.89
C LYS A 222 6.13 15.67 -18.45
N LYS A 223 6.20 16.32 -19.61
CA LYS A 223 5.00 16.79 -20.30
C LYS A 223 4.06 15.61 -20.60
N GLU A 224 2.76 15.81 -20.37
CA GLU A 224 1.70 14.81 -20.61
C GLU A 224 1.77 13.57 -19.70
N ALA A 225 2.55 13.58 -18.62
CA ALA A 225 2.57 12.49 -17.66
C ALA A 225 1.27 12.44 -16.83
N ASP A 226 0.82 11.23 -16.49
CA ASP A 226 -0.31 11.00 -15.58
C ASP A 226 0.12 11.24 -14.13
N ALA A 227 -0.12 12.46 -13.63
CA ALA A 227 0.28 12.84 -12.27
C ALA A 227 -0.38 11.99 -11.17
N GLU A 228 -1.67 11.66 -11.32
CA GLU A 228 -2.38 10.80 -10.35
C GLU A 228 -1.82 9.37 -10.36
N GLY A 229 -1.59 8.82 -11.55
CA GLY A 229 -1.00 7.49 -11.69
C GLY A 229 0.39 7.40 -11.09
N VAL A 230 1.24 8.43 -11.29
CA VAL A 230 2.59 8.53 -10.69
C VAL A 230 2.48 8.65 -9.16
N LEU A 231 1.56 9.46 -8.64
CA LEU A 231 1.33 9.57 -7.20
C LEU A 231 0.91 8.22 -6.60
N HIS A 232 -0.06 7.55 -7.20
CA HIS A 232 -0.52 6.22 -6.76
C HIS A 232 0.61 5.18 -6.79
N PHE A 233 1.49 5.26 -7.80
CA PHE A 233 2.67 4.40 -7.87
C PHE A 233 3.59 4.60 -6.67
N TYR A 234 3.97 5.86 -6.37
CA TYR A 234 4.86 6.15 -5.24
C TYR A 234 4.21 5.84 -3.89
N LEU A 235 2.92 6.13 -3.70
CA LEU A 235 2.17 5.75 -2.49
C LEU A 235 2.18 4.23 -2.25
N LYS A 236 2.21 3.42 -3.31
CA LYS A 236 2.22 1.95 -3.20
C LYS A 236 3.62 1.34 -3.11
N GLN A 237 4.65 2.00 -3.63
CA GLN A 237 6.01 1.46 -3.74
C GLN A 237 7.01 2.07 -2.74
N THR A 238 6.58 3.06 -1.96
CA THR A 238 7.42 3.77 -0.99
C THR A 238 6.66 4.04 0.31
N ASP A 239 7.36 4.55 1.30
CA ASP A 239 6.79 4.93 2.60
C ASP A 239 6.00 6.26 2.59
N LEU A 240 5.62 6.77 1.39
CA LEU A 240 4.62 7.84 1.29
C LEU A 240 3.25 7.41 1.81
N GLN A 241 3.01 6.11 1.89
CA GLN A 241 1.87 5.50 2.56
C GLN A 241 2.33 4.27 3.34
N ILE A 242 2.01 4.25 4.64
CA ILE A 242 2.34 3.13 5.52
C ILE A 242 1.10 2.59 6.22
N ALA A 243 1.19 1.35 6.68
CA ALA A 243 0.20 0.77 7.58
C ALA A 243 0.67 0.94 9.02
N TYR A 244 -0.15 1.58 9.85
CA TYR A 244 0.09 1.70 11.29
C TYR A 244 -0.78 0.70 12.05
N ASN A 245 -0.15 -0.14 12.86
CA ASN A 245 -0.83 -1.18 13.61
C ASN A 245 -0.84 -0.82 15.09
N TYR A 246 -2.02 -0.53 15.64
CA TYR A 246 -2.19 -0.34 17.07
C TYR A 246 -1.90 -1.64 17.83
N ASN A 247 -1.18 -1.51 18.93
CA ASN A 247 -0.99 -2.53 19.94
C ASN A 247 -0.87 -1.84 21.31
N MET A 248 -2.01 -1.47 21.90
CA MET A 248 -2.07 -0.61 23.07
C MET A 248 -1.86 -1.44 24.33
N VAL A 249 -0.60 -1.79 24.60
CA VAL A 249 -0.18 -2.48 25.82
C VAL A 249 0.42 -1.46 26.79
N ALA A 250 -0.12 -1.38 27.99
CA ALA A 250 0.39 -0.55 29.06
C ALA A 250 0.39 -1.30 30.39
N ILE A 251 1.17 -0.81 31.36
CA ILE A 251 1.21 -1.37 32.70
C ILE A 251 0.06 -0.78 33.51
N HIS A 252 -0.89 -1.61 33.91
CA HIS A 252 -1.96 -1.25 34.81
C HIS A 252 -1.96 -2.23 36.00
N GLU A 253 -2.04 -1.70 37.23
CA GLU A 253 -1.94 -2.50 38.46
C GLU A 253 -0.71 -3.43 38.46
N ARG A 254 0.46 -2.90 38.06
CA ARG A 254 1.74 -3.59 37.96
C ARG A 254 1.79 -4.76 36.98
N THR A 255 0.80 -4.86 36.06
CA THR A 255 0.69 -5.95 35.10
C THR A 255 0.57 -5.35 33.69
N PRO A 256 1.35 -5.83 32.70
CA PRO A 256 1.16 -5.43 31.31
C PRO A 256 -0.15 -5.98 30.78
N ARG A 257 -1.00 -5.12 30.27
CA ARG A 257 -2.32 -5.46 29.71
C ARG A 257 -2.55 -4.74 28.39
N GLN A 258 -3.18 -5.43 27.44
CA GLN A 258 -3.72 -4.77 26.26
C GLN A 258 -5.06 -4.15 26.60
N MET A 259 -5.22 -2.85 26.31
CA MET A 259 -6.38 -2.09 26.76
C MET A 259 -6.90 -1.19 25.65
N GLY A 260 -8.21 -1.07 25.56
CA GLY A 260 -8.86 -0.02 24.77
C GLY A 260 -8.77 1.35 25.42
N VAL A 261 -9.12 2.40 24.67
CA VAL A 261 -8.96 3.79 25.13
C VAL A 261 -9.80 4.09 26.38
N LEU A 262 -11.01 3.56 26.49
CA LEU A 262 -11.87 3.76 27.68
C LEU A 262 -11.18 3.23 28.95
N THR A 263 -10.58 2.04 28.88
CA THR A 263 -9.85 1.46 30.02
C THR A 263 -8.61 2.29 30.38
N LEU A 264 -7.89 2.81 29.37
CA LEU A 264 -6.76 3.72 29.60
C LEU A 264 -7.21 5.02 30.25
N LEU A 265 -8.34 5.59 29.82
CA LEU A 265 -8.93 6.79 30.43
C LEU A 265 -9.38 6.54 31.88
N ASP A 266 -9.99 5.37 32.16
CA ASP A 266 -10.39 5.02 33.52
C ASP A 266 -9.17 4.88 34.45
N ALA A 267 -8.10 4.22 34.00
CA ALA A 267 -6.84 4.11 34.73
C ALA A 267 -6.19 5.48 34.98
N TYR A 268 -6.18 6.33 33.95
CA TYR A 268 -5.69 7.71 34.06
C TYR A 268 -6.52 8.53 35.06
N LEU A 269 -7.84 8.48 35.00
CA LEU A 269 -8.74 9.20 35.90
C LEU A 269 -8.63 8.71 37.35
N ALA A 270 -8.38 7.41 37.57
CA ALA A 270 -8.09 6.84 38.87
C ALA A 270 -6.80 7.47 39.46
N HIS A 271 -5.73 7.55 38.65
CA HIS A 271 -4.49 8.22 39.03
C HIS A 271 -4.70 9.72 39.35
N VAL A 272 -5.41 10.44 38.48
CA VAL A 272 -5.73 11.88 38.72
C VAL A 272 -6.49 12.08 40.02
N LYS A 273 -7.49 11.23 40.31
CA LYS A 273 -8.24 11.27 41.59
C LYS A 273 -7.30 11.08 42.81
N GLU A 274 -6.39 10.10 42.70
CA GLU A 274 -5.43 9.82 43.77
C GLU A 274 -4.47 11.02 43.99
N VAL A 275 -3.90 11.57 42.91
CA VAL A 275 -3.02 12.76 42.98
C VAL A 275 -3.75 13.94 43.62
N VAL A 276 -5.00 14.22 43.24
CA VAL A 276 -5.81 15.30 43.81
C VAL A 276 -6.10 15.06 45.31
N ILE A 277 -6.41 13.82 45.70
CA ILE A 277 -6.63 13.46 47.10
C ILE A 277 -5.36 13.70 47.92
N ARG A 278 -4.22 13.17 47.50
CA ARG A 278 -2.93 13.32 48.21
C ARG A 278 -2.48 14.78 48.28
N ARG A 279 -2.57 15.50 47.17
CA ARG A 279 -2.26 16.94 47.13
C ARG A 279 -3.15 17.73 48.10
N THR A 280 -4.46 17.47 48.08
CA THR A 280 -5.42 18.15 48.96
C THR A 280 -5.18 17.80 50.44
N ALA A 281 -4.83 16.55 50.74
CA ALA A 281 -4.49 16.12 52.10
C ALA A 281 -3.22 16.82 52.58
N PHE A 282 -2.19 16.92 51.75
CA PHE A 282 -0.96 17.67 52.06
C PHE A 282 -1.26 19.15 52.32
N ASP A 283 -2.00 19.81 51.42
CA ASP A 283 -2.36 21.23 51.57
C ASP A 283 -3.22 21.44 52.82
N LEU A 284 -4.12 20.53 53.16
CA LEU A 284 -4.93 20.57 54.37
C LEU A 284 -4.06 20.46 55.64
N GLU A 285 -3.09 19.55 55.63
CA GLU A 285 -2.17 19.43 56.77
C GLU A 285 -1.35 20.70 56.94
N GLN A 286 -0.83 21.28 55.86
CA GLN A 286 -0.10 22.56 55.92
C GLN A 286 -0.99 23.72 56.43
N ALA A 287 -2.23 23.79 55.95
CA ALA A 287 -3.18 24.79 56.37
C ALA A 287 -3.53 24.66 57.90
N LYS A 288 -3.75 23.41 58.36
CA LYS A 288 -3.99 23.13 59.78
C LYS A 288 -2.79 23.45 60.65
N ARG A 289 -1.57 23.09 60.20
CA ARG A 289 -0.32 23.45 60.87
C ARG A 289 -0.14 24.98 61.00
N ARG A 290 -0.51 25.71 59.93
CA ARG A 290 -0.43 27.17 59.94
C ARG A 290 -1.52 27.77 60.82
N GLN A 291 -2.74 27.26 60.80
CA GLN A 291 -3.85 27.67 61.67
C GLN A 291 -3.51 27.46 63.12
N GLU A 292 -2.87 26.33 63.51
CA GLU A 292 -2.37 26.05 64.85
C GLU A 292 -1.43 27.17 65.37
N VAL A 293 -0.47 27.58 64.53
CA VAL A 293 0.47 28.67 64.85
C VAL A 293 -0.23 30.01 64.95
N VAL A 294 -1.08 30.38 64.02
CA VAL A 294 -1.80 31.67 64.01
C VAL A 294 -2.73 31.75 65.17
N SER A 295 -3.44 30.67 65.51
CA SER A 295 -4.29 30.62 66.72
C SER A 295 -3.51 30.86 67.99
N ALA A 296 -2.31 30.27 68.15
CA ALA A 296 -1.45 30.51 69.33
C ALA A 296 -0.94 31.95 69.42
N LEU A 297 -0.54 32.52 68.26
CA LEU A 297 -0.10 33.92 68.18
C LEU A 297 -1.23 34.89 68.60
N MET A 298 -2.45 34.65 68.11
CA MET A 298 -3.62 35.45 68.49
C MET A 298 -3.93 35.31 69.96
N THR A 299 -3.86 34.10 70.54
CA THR A 299 -4.04 33.88 71.96
C THR A 299 -2.95 34.61 72.80
N ALA A 300 -1.67 34.46 72.41
CA ALA A 300 -0.55 35.09 73.07
C ALA A 300 -0.63 36.65 73.04
N ILE A 301 -1.11 37.23 71.97
CA ILE A 301 -1.29 38.67 71.80
C ILE A 301 -2.50 39.14 72.60
N SER A 302 -3.60 38.37 72.65
CA SER A 302 -4.77 38.77 73.48
C SER A 302 -4.47 38.87 74.95
N VAL A 303 -3.44 38.16 75.44
CA VAL A 303 -2.93 38.25 76.87
C VAL A 303 -1.44 38.59 76.87
N LEU A 304 -1.08 39.65 76.19
CA LEU A 304 0.29 40.01 75.85
C LEU A 304 1.16 40.23 77.11
N ASP A 305 0.65 40.93 78.10
CA ASP A 305 1.39 41.23 79.36
C ASP A 305 1.76 39.95 80.11
N GLU A 306 0.84 38.98 80.16
CA GLU A 306 1.07 37.69 80.82
C GLU A 306 2.07 36.86 79.98
N THR A 307 1.94 36.86 78.70
CA THR A 307 2.87 36.17 77.80
C THR A 307 4.30 36.70 77.94
N LEU A 308 4.47 38.00 77.91
CA LEU A 308 5.77 38.66 78.15
C LEU A 308 6.36 38.40 79.54
N ALA A 309 5.53 38.39 80.56
CA ALA A 309 5.97 38.08 81.94
C ALA A 309 6.51 36.66 82.07
N LEU A 310 5.81 35.65 81.42
CA LEU A 310 6.26 34.29 81.40
C LEU A 310 7.58 34.10 80.63
N ILE A 311 7.74 34.75 79.51
CA ILE A 311 8.97 34.68 78.70
C ILE A 311 10.13 35.31 79.44
N ARG A 312 9.93 36.49 80.09
CA ARG A 312 10.97 37.19 80.89
C ARG A 312 11.37 36.38 82.11
N SER A 313 10.51 35.64 82.75
CA SER A 313 10.80 34.79 83.88
C SER A 313 11.54 33.49 83.53
N ALA A 314 11.71 33.19 82.25
CA ALA A 314 12.36 31.99 81.79
C ALA A 314 13.88 32.11 81.76
N SER A 315 14.58 31.04 82.09
CA SER A 315 16.03 30.94 82.13
C SER A 315 16.67 30.77 80.74
N ASN A 316 15.93 30.19 79.79
CA ASN A 316 16.35 29.99 78.47
C ASN A 316 15.12 29.73 77.54
N LYS A 317 15.33 29.53 76.21
CA LYS A 317 14.28 29.29 75.22
C LYS A 317 13.42 28.06 75.54
N ALA A 318 14.01 26.94 76.01
CA ALA A 318 13.30 25.74 76.35
C ALA A 318 12.37 25.95 77.58
N ASP A 319 12.86 26.58 78.63
CA ASP A 319 12.07 26.94 79.82
C ASP A 319 10.91 27.90 79.45
N ALA A 320 11.13 28.82 78.51
CA ALA A 320 10.06 29.70 78.02
C ALA A 320 8.97 28.94 77.34
N LYS A 321 9.33 27.95 76.47
CA LYS A 321 8.37 27.06 75.83
C LYS A 321 7.57 26.26 76.85
N ASP A 322 8.23 25.58 77.77
CA ASP A 322 7.60 24.77 78.84
C ASP A 322 6.59 25.54 79.63
N LYS A 323 6.92 26.78 80.03
CA LYS A 323 6.03 27.69 80.79
C LYS A 323 4.81 28.10 79.93
N LEU A 324 4.97 28.37 78.63
CA LEU A 324 3.87 28.69 77.72
C LEU A 324 2.96 27.47 77.47
N ILE A 325 3.55 26.26 77.33
CA ILE A 325 2.81 25.03 77.25
C ILE A 325 1.97 24.77 78.49
N ALA A 326 2.60 24.85 79.60
CA ALA A 326 1.94 24.63 80.92
C ALA A 326 0.79 25.63 81.19
N ARG A 327 0.95 26.87 80.75
CA ARG A 327 -0.03 27.92 81.01
C ARG A 327 -1.19 27.99 80.04
N PHE A 328 -0.89 27.89 78.77
CA PHE A 328 -1.87 28.10 77.74
C PHE A 328 -2.29 26.80 77.04
N ASN A 329 -1.78 25.63 77.47
CA ASN A 329 -2.00 24.30 76.87
C ASN A 329 -1.61 24.28 75.39
N PHE A 330 -0.52 25.03 75.05
CA PHE A 330 -0.01 25.05 73.66
C PHE A 330 0.71 23.76 73.37
N THR A 331 0.70 23.40 72.04
CA THR A 331 1.59 22.36 71.49
C THR A 331 3.04 22.92 71.46
N ASP A 332 4.04 22.07 71.37
CA ASP A 332 5.44 22.44 71.23
C ASP A 332 5.67 23.46 70.10
N ARG A 333 5.02 23.21 68.95
CA ARG A 333 5.05 24.11 67.78
C ARG A 333 4.41 25.47 68.06
N GLN A 334 3.30 25.48 68.73
CA GLN A 334 2.63 26.73 69.16
C GLN A 334 3.50 27.56 70.08
N ALA A 335 4.06 26.94 71.09
CA ALA A 335 4.98 27.63 72.08
C ALA A 335 6.24 28.13 71.39
N GLU A 336 6.83 27.33 70.50
CA GLU A 336 7.99 27.74 69.69
C GLU A 336 7.69 29.00 68.84
N ALA A 337 6.56 29.03 68.18
CA ALA A 337 6.14 30.17 67.35
C ALA A 337 5.94 31.44 68.18
N VAL A 338 5.37 31.30 69.36
CA VAL A 338 5.19 32.45 70.30
C VAL A 338 6.54 32.97 70.83
N VAL A 339 7.46 32.07 71.23
CA VAL A 339 8.80 32.45 71.69
C VAL A 339 9.63 33.13 70.58
N MET A 340 9.43 32.73 69.32
CA MET A 340 10.11 33.31 68.16
C MET A 340 9.43 34.54 67.58
N LEU A 341 8.34 35.02 68.19
CA LEU A 341 7.60 36.19 67.74
C LEU A 341 8.48 37.46 67.91
N GLN A 342 8.62 38.18 66.81
CA GLN A 342 9.38 39.43 66.79
C GLN A 342 8.54 40.59 67.33
N LEU A 343 9.09 41.37 68.21
CA LEU A 343 8.36 42.43 68.93
C LEU A 343 7.72 43.51 68.06
N TYR A 344 8.26 43.78 66.88
CA TYR A 344 7.65 44.72 65.93
C TYR A 344 6.32 44.24 65.38
N ARG A 345 6.05 42.93 65.38
CA ARG A 345 4.78 42.30 64.89
C ARG A 345 3.63 42.36 65.89
N LEU A 346 3.80 43.16 66.95
CA LEU A 346 2.77 43.39 67.96
C LEU A 346 1.97 44.68 67.68
N THR A 347 2.05 45.24 66.47
CA THR A 347 1.29 46.42 66.09
C THR A 347 -0.19 46.08 65.80
N ASN A 348 -1.08 47.09 65.98
CA ASN A 348 -2.51 46.88 65.67
C ASN A 348 -2.75 46.41 64.23
N THR A 349 -1.91 46.82 63.28
CA THR A 349 -1.98 46.41 61.90
C THR A 349 -1.69 44.91 61.78
N ASP A 350 -0.64 44.41 62.44
CA ASP A 350 -0.29 42.98 62.41
C ASP A 350 -1.36 42.08 63.04
N ILE A 351 -2.07 42.58 64.05
CA ILE A 351 -3.20 41.86 64.68
C ILE A 351 -4.35 41.70 63.74
N VAL A 352 -4.69 42.73 62.98
CA VAL A 352 -5.75 42.64 61.92
C VAL A 352 -5.33 41.69 60.87
N GLU A 353 -4.07 41.68 60.38
CA GLU A 353 -3.56 40.74 59.38
C GLU A 353 -3.64 39.31 59.91
N LEU A 354 -3.31 39.00 61.16
CA LEU A 354 -3.46 37.66 61.72
C LEU A 354 -4.92 37.22 61.83
N GLN A 355 -5.85 38.10 62.11
CA GLN A 355 -7.29 37.82 62.13
C GLN A 355 -7.79 37.51 60.75
N GLU A 356 -7.38 38.27 59.71
CA GLU A 356 -7.69 38.00 58.33
C GLU A 356 -7.11 36.66 57.81
N GLU A 357 -5.84 36.38 58.21
CA GLU A 357 -5.17 35.11 57.89
C GLU A 357 -5.93 33.94 58.53
N ALA A 358 -6.31 34.03 59.79
CA ALA A 358 -7.10 33.01 60.49
C ALA A 358 -8.42 32.71 59.76
N ALA A 359 -9.16 33.77 59.37
CA ALA A 359 -10.42 33.62 58.64
C ALA A 359 -10.23 33.05 57.23
N LYS A 360 -9.14 33.37 56.54
CA LYS A 360 -8.76 32.78 55.27
C LYS A 360 -8.43 31.30 55.41
N LEU A 361 -7.62 30.93 56.42
CA LEU A 361 -7.27 29.54 56.70
C LEU A 361 -8.47 28.69 57.09
N GLU A 362 -9.42 29.19 57.86
CA GLU A 362 -10.65 28.48 58.22
C GLU A 362 -11.48 28.16 57.01
N LYS A 363 -11.68 29.13 56.08
CA LYS A 363 -12.38 28.92 54.81
C LYS A 363 -11.64 27.90 53.92
N GLU A 364 -10.30 28.00 53.85
CA GLU A 364 -9.49 27.10 53.03
C GLU A 364 -9.52 25.65 53.58
N ILE A 365 -9.41 25.46 54.90
CA ILE A 365 -9.53 24.17 55.58
C ILE A 365 -10.91 23.56 55.25
N ALA A 366 -11.97 24.30 55.45
CA ALA A 366 -13.33 23.81 55.13
C ALA A 366 -13.49 23.43 53.66
N ARG A 367 -12.88 24.20 52.74
CA ARG A 367 -12.86 23.90 51.33
C ARG A 367 -12.10 22.60 51.04
N LEU A 368 -10.90 22.43 51.59
CA LEU A 368 -10.05 21.25 51.40
C LEU A 368 -10.69 20.00 52.01
N GLU A 369 -11.28 20.09 53.21
CA GLU A 369 -12.03 18.97 53.84
C GLU A 369 -13.24 18.57 52.99
N LYS A 370 -13.94 19.52 52.39
CA LYS A 370 -15.07 19.21 51.46
C LYS A 370 -14.61 18.45 50.23
N ILE A 371 -13.45 18.80 49.65
CA ILE A 371 -12.89 18.10 48.50
C ILE A 371 -12.51 16.65 48.87
N LEU A 372 -11.95 16.43 50.05
CA LEU A 372 -11.58 15.08 50.53
C LEU A 372 -12.80 14.20 50.79
N ASN A 373 -13.87 14.76 51.38
CA ASN A 373 -15.00 14.01 51.87
C ASN A 373 -16.16 13.87 50.86
N ASP A 374 -16.24 14.73 49.82
CA ASP A 374 -17.31 14.73 48.82
C ASP A 374 -16.75 14.47 47.43
N GLU A 375 -17.06 13.26 46.90
CA GLU A 375 -16.64 12.86 45.58
C GLU A 375 -17.16 13.77 44.43
N LYS A 376 -18.37 14.29 44.59
CA LYS A 376 -18.96 15.20 43.57
C LYS A 376 -18.18 16.52 43.52
N THR A 377 -17.79 17.06 44.69
CA THR A 377 -16.96 18.27 44.75
C THR A 377 -15.57 18.02 44.16
N ARG A 378 -14.97 16.87 44.45
CA ARG A 378 -13.67 16.44 43.91
C ARG A 378 -13.74 16.30 42.39
N ASN A 379 -14.75 15.60 41.83
CA ASN A 379 -14.92 15.44 40.39
C ASN A 379 -15.12 16.80 39.69
N ARG A 380 -15.87 17.75 40.28
CA ARG A 380 -16.00 19.12 39.75
C ARG A 380 -14.67 19.86 39.71
N LEU A 381 -13.84 19.71 40.75
CA LEU A 381 -12.50 20.29 40.80
C LEU A 381 -11.64 19.70 39.65
N ILE A 382 -11.63 18.39 39.49
CA ILE A 382 -10.86 17.74 38.45
C ILE A 382 -11.30 18.24 37.08
N VAL A 383 -12.61 18.27 36.78
CA VAL A 383 -13.14 18.79 35.50
C VAL A 383 -12.68 20.24 35.27
N LYS A 384 -12.71 21.10 36.30
CA LYS A 384 -12.24 22.48 36.18
C LYS A 384 -10.73 22.54 35.87
N GLU A 385 -9.92 21.73 36.54
CA GLU A 385 -8.47 21.70 36.32
C GLU A 385 -8.13 21.16 34.94
N LEU A 386 -8.77 20.06 34.48
CA LEU A 386 -8.59 19.54 33.14
C LEU A 386 -9.01 20.55 32.07
N THR A 387 -10.06 21.32 32.29
CA THR A 387 -10.48 22.38 31.37
C THR A 387 -9.42 23.49 31.25
N VAL A 388 -8.85 23.92 32.36
CA VAL A 388 -7.75 24.91 32.37
C VAL A 388 -6.50 24.35 31.68
N LEU A 389 -6.16 23.09 31.93
CA LEU A 389 -5.05 22.43 31.27
C LEU A 389 -5.28 22.33 29.73
N LYS A 390 -6.49 22.01 29.31
CA LYS A 390 -6.86 22.00 27.89
C LYS A 390 -6.58 23.35 27.23
N GLU A 391 -6.98 24.47 27.86
CA GLU A 391 -6.72 25.82 27.33
C GLU A 391 -5.21 26.13 27.21
N GLN A 392 -4.37 25.49 28.03
CA GLN A 392 -2.93 25.72 28.04
C GLN A 392 -2.16 24.90 27.01
N VAL A 393 -2.63 23.70 26.66
CA VAL A 393 -1.89 22.72 25.85
C VAL A 393 -2.54 22.39 24.51
N ALA A 394 -3.85 22.65 24.34
CA ALA A 394 -4.53 22.34 23.07
C ALA A 394 -4.08 23.30 21.96
N ASP A 395 -3.75 22.74 20.82
CA ASP A 395 -3.39 23.42 19.60
C ASP A 395 -4.29 22.97 18.45
N LYS A 396 -3.88 23.20 17.20
CA LYS A 396 -4.60 22.68 16.04
C LYS A 396 -4.19 21.23 15.77
N ARG A 397 -5.18 20.40 15.42
CA ARG A 397 -4.95 19.05 14.93
C ARG A 397 -4.05 19.10 13.69
N ARG A 398 -3.07 18.21 13.60
CA ARG A 398 -2.13 18.10 12.49
C ARG A 398 -2.58 17.06 11.47
N SER A 399 -2.99 15.87 11.91
CA SER A 399 -3.47 14.79 11.03
C SER A 399 -4.93 14.96 10.70
N THR A 400 -5.32 14.70 9.44
CA THR A 400 -6.72 14.58 9.02
C THR A 400 -7.18 13.13 9.08
N ILE A 401 -8.45 12.89 9.40
CA ILE A 401 -9.04 11.55 9.44
C ILE A 401 -9.98 11.39 8.25
N GLU A 402 -9.84 10.30 7.50
CA GLU A 402 -10.74 9.88 6.44
C GLU A 402 -11.36 8.53 6.79
N ALA A 403 -12.68 8.39 6.56
CA ALA A 403 -13.41 7.20 6.97
C ALA A 403 -12.96 5.96 6.18
N GLU A 404 -12.81 6.09 4.88
CA GLU A 404 -12.48 4.98 3.99
C GLU A 404 -10.99 4.95 3.65
N VAL A 405 -10.49 3.73 3.34
CA VAL A 405 -9.16 3.55 2.78
C VAL A 405 -9.26 3.58 1.26
N GLU A 406 -8.64 4.56 0.64
CA GLU A 406 -8.63 4.69 -0.82
C GLU A 406 -7.85 3.55 -1.48
N GLU A 407 -8.47 2.87 -2.47
CA GLU A 407 -7.82 1.83 -3.24
C GLU A 407 -6.88 2.42 -4.30
N LEU A 408 -5.59 2.15 -4.18
CA LEU A 408 -4.57 2.60 -5.12
C LEU A 408 -4.56 1.74 -6.38
N LYS A 409 -5.00 2.30 -7.52
CA LYS A 409 -4.99 1.65 -8.82
C LYS A 409 -3.71 2.00 -9.57
N LEU A 410 -2.90 0.98 -9.89
CA LEU A 410 -1.71 1.16 -10.73
C LEU A 410 -2.10 1.03 -12.21
N LYS A 411 -1.77 2.04 -12.99
CA LYS A 411 -1.91 2.02 -14.45
C LYS A 411 -0.61 1.51 -15.07
N THR A 412 -0.72 0.68 -16.08
CA THR A 412 0.42 0.05 -16.75
C THR A 412 1.33 1.10 -17.41
N GLU A 413 0.76 2.17 -17.92
CA GLU A 413 1.45 3.27 -18.60
C GLU A 413 2.41 4.04 -17.68
N VAL A 414 2.17 4.02 -16.38
CA VAL A 414 3.05 4.63 -15.36
C VAL A 414 4.29 3.78 -15.09
N MET A 415 4.19 2.45 -15.34
CA MET A 415 5.26 1.50 -15.01
C MET A 415 6.16 1.16 -16.20
N ILE A 416 5.74 1.50 -17.44
CA ILE A 416 6.37 1.04 -18.67
C ILE A 416 6.41 2.21 -19.65
N ALA A 417 7.59 2.46 -20.26
CA ALA A 417 7.69 3.40 -21.37
C ALA A 417 6.79 2.94 -22.52
N VAL A 418 5.84 3.78 -22.90
CA VAL A 418 4.92 3.50 -24.02
C VAL A 418 5.63 3.86 -25.32
N GLU A 419 6.14 2.83 -26.00
CA GLU A 419 6.88 2.95 -27.26
C GLU A 419 6.31 2.02 -28.32
N GLU A 420 6.37 2.45 -29.56
CA GLU A 420 6.03 1.60 -30.69
C GLU A 420 7.22 0.70 -31.06
N THR A 421 7.00 -0.57 -31.25
CA THR A 421 8.03 -1.58 -31.46
C THR A 421 7.62 -2.61 -32.51
N MET A 422 8.59 -3.25 -33.15
CA MET A 422 8.36 -4.38 -34.04
C MET A 422 8.53 -5.68 -33.26
N VAL A 423 7.49 -6.50 -33.22
CA VAL A 423 7.50 -7.83 -32.60
C VAL A 423 7.74 -8.90 -33.68
N PHE A 424 8.57 -9.87 -33.37
CA PHE A 424 8.88 -11.01 -34.21
C PHE A 424 8.75 -12.31 -33.42
N LEU A 425 8.14 -13.31 -34.02
CA LEU A 425 8.09 -14.69 -33.51
C LEU A 425 8.38 -15.67 -34.65
N SER A 426 9.28 -16.62 -34.47
CA SER A 426 9.55 -17.71 -35.41
C SER A 426 8.72 -18.94 -35.09
N LYS A 427 8.65 -19.87 -36.06
CA LYS A 427 7.95 -21.16 -35.94
C LYS A 427 8.52 -22.03 -34.83
N ASN A 428 9.82 -22.01 -34.64
CA ASN A 428 10.51 -22.72 -33.55
C ASN A 428 10.42 -22.05 -32.22
N GLY A 429 9.66 -20.91 -32.09
CA GLY A 429 9.38 -20.24 -30.84
C GLY A 429 10.42 -19.20 -30.41
N TYR A 430 11.28 -18.69 -31.29
CA TYR A 430 12.17 -17.59 -31.01
C TYR A 430 11.43 -16.27 -31.13
N VAL A 431 11.42 -15.47 -30.07
CA VAL A 431 10.65 -14.23 -29.94
C VAL A 431 11.52 -13.06 -29.54
N LYS A 432 11.20 -11.87 -30.02
CA LYS A 432 11.84 -10.60 -29.65
C LYS A 432 10.98 -9.40 -29.98
N ARG A 433 11.36 -8.25 -29.45
CA ARG A 433 10.96 -6.94 -29.94
C ARG A 433 12.19 -6.13 -30.40
N SER A 434 11.98 -5.20 -31.28
CA SER A 434 13.04 -4.30 -31.76
C SER A 434 12.44 -2.91 -31.98
N SER A 435 13.24 -1.85 -31.77
CA SER A 435 12.79 -0.51 -32.11
C SER A 435 12.50 -0.39 -33.63
N LEU A 436 11.51 0.45 -34.00
CA LEU A 436 11.20 0.71 -35.42
C LEU A 436 12.41 1.23 -36.19
N ARG A 437 13.30 1.97 -35.53
CA ARG A 437 14.58 2.42 -36.12
C ARG A 437 15.49 1.24 -36.48
N SER A 438 15.60 0.26 -35.59
CA SER A 438 16.41 -0.95 -35.84
C SER A 438 15.82 -1.82 -36.96
N PHE A 439 14.48 -1.91 -36.99
CA PHE A 439 13.75 -2.61 -38.07
C PHE A 439 13.95 -1.92 -39.42
N GLY A 440 13.73 -0.60 -39.50
CA GLY A 440 13.87 0.17 -40.74
C GLY A 440 15.29 0.26 -41.31
N ALA A 441 16.30 -0.03 -40.47
CA ALA A 441 17.71 -0.05 -40.89
C ALA A 441 18.12 -1.40 -41.58
N SER A 442 17.24 -2.40 -41.63
CA SER A 442 17.53 -3.72 -42.19
C SER A 442 16.36 -4.18 -43.10
N ASN A 443 16.72 -4.57 -44.29
CA ASN A 443 15.74 -5.17 -45.24
C ASN A 443 15.64 -6.71 -45.13
N ASP A 444 16.47 -7.32 -44.32
CA ASP A 444 16.58 -8.78 -44.16
C ASP A 444 15.73 -9.28 -43.00
N LEU A 445 15.37 -10.54 -43.04
CA LEU A 445 14.79 -11.23 -41.88
C LEU A 445 15.84 -11.37 -40.78
N PRO A 446 15.41 -11.54 -39.50
CA PRO A 446 16.33 -11.89 -38.41
C PRO A 446 17.11 -13.19 -38.70
N ASP A 447 18.27 -13.32 -38.06
CA ASP A 447 19.06 -14.55 -38.11
C ASP A 447 18.24 -15.70 -37.51
N LEU A 448 17.74 -16.59 -38.39
CA LEU A 448 16.97 -17.76 -38.00
C LEU A 448 17.87 -19.01 -38.00
N LYS A 449 17.54 -19.94 -37.10
CA LYS A 449 18.17 -21.26 -37.12
C LYS A 449 17.77 -22.01 -38.39
N GLU A 450 18.61 -22.97 -38.74
CA GLU A 450 18.35 -23.86 -39.87
C GLU A 450 16.95 -24.48 -39.75
N GLN A 451 16.18 -24.44 -40.84
CA GLN A 451 14.77 -24.91 -40.91
C GLN A 451 13.76 -24.11 -40.05
N ASP A 452 14.12 -22.95 -39.51
CA ASP A 452 13.17 -22.06 -38.84
C ASP A 452 12.61 -21.03 -39.85
N ARG A 453 11.43 -20.47 -39.55
CA ARG A 453 10.75 -19.51 -40.41
C ARG A 453 9.97 -18.46 -39.61
N PRO A 454 9.71 -17.27 -40.17
CA PRO A 454 8.81 -16.30 -39.55
C PRO A 454 7.41 -16.90 -39.36
N LEU A 455 6.82 -16.67 -38.20
CA LEU A 455 5.45 -17.00 -37.87
C LEU A 455 4.61 -15.74 -37.65
N LEU A 456 5.14 -14.75 -36.98
CA LEU A 456 4.54 -13.45 -36.73
C LEU A 456 5.58 -12.34 -36.90
N GLN A 457 5.20 -11.30 -37.62
CA GLN A 457 5.90 -10.03 -37.68
C GLN A 457 4.86 -8.93 -37.67
N GLY A 458 4.89 -8.05 -36.66
CA GLY A 458 3.90 -6.99 -36.55
C GLY A 458 4.33 -5.86 -35.64
N GLN A 459 3.79 -4.66 -35.87
CA GLN A 459 3.95 -3.50 -35.01
C GLN A 459 3.02 -3.62 -33.78
N ALA A 460 3.55 -3.26 -32.62
CA ALA A 460 2.82 -3.24 -31.36
C ALA A 460 3.35 -2.15 -30.45
N MET A 461 2.53 -1.71 -29.50
CA MET A 461 2.98 -0.88 -28.39
C MET A 461 3.60 -1.76 -27.30
N THR A 462 4.54 -1.23 -26.55
CA THR A 462 5.12 -1.96 -25.39
C THR A 462 4.09 -2.36 -24.35
N THR A 463 2.95 -1.66 -24.30
CA THR A 463 1.79 -1.96 -23.45
C THR A 463 0.89 -3.07 -23.97
N ASP A 464 1.03 -3.46 -25.24
CA ASP A 464 0.24 -4.53 -25.86
C ASP A 464 0.65 -5.93 -25.35
N HIS A 465 -0.06 -6.95 -25.81
CA HIS A 465 0.20 -8.34 -25.45
C HIS A 465 0.41 -9.19 -26.69
N LEU A 466 1.34 -10.15 -26.59
CA LEU A 466 1.52 -11.24 -27.51
C LEU A 466 0.79 -12.47 -26.95
N ILE A 467 -0.17 -13.01 -27.68
CA ILE A 467 -0.76 -14.32 -27.39
C ILE A 467 -0.10 -15.34 -28.33
N VAL A 468 0.51 -16.36 -27.75
CA VAL A 468 1.09 -17.46 -28.51
C VAL A 468 0.22 -18.71 -28.31
N TRP A 469 -0.35 -19.23 -29.40
CA TRP A 469 -1.19 -20.44 -29.41
C TRP A 469 -0.34 -21.67 -29.61
N THR A 470 -0.69 -22.76 -28.91
CA THR A 470 0.06 -24.02 -29.00
C THR A 470 -0.78 -25.15 -29.58
N VAL A 471 -0.10 -26.15 -30.13
CA VAL A 471 -0.73 -27.30 -30.75
C VAL A 471 -1.56 -28.13 -29.78
N ARG A 472 -1.18 -28.15 -28.47
CA ARG A 472 -1.94 -28.83 -27.41
C ARG A 472 -3.11 -28.02 -26.86
N GLY A 473 -3.46 -26.88 -27.51
CA GLY A 473 -4.61 -26.06 -27.10
C GLY A 473 -4.37 -25.19 -25.89
N ASN A 474 -3.13 -24.96 -25.55
CA ASN A 474 -2.73 -23.96 -24.55
C ASN A 474 -2.45 -22.60 -25.22
N TYR A 475 -2.39 -21.56 -24.43
CA TYR A 475 -1.87 -20.26 -24.84
C TYR A 475 -0.88 -19.69 -23.85
N LEU A 476 0.05 -18.88 -24.36
CA LEU A 476 0.98 -18.09 -23.56
C LEU A 476 0.58 -16.63 -23.73
N LEU A 477 0.40 -15.92 -22.63
CA LEU A 477 0.08 -14.49 -22.62
C LEU A 477 1.31 -13.71 -22.17
N ILE A 478 1.97 -13.02 -23.09
CA ILE A 478 3.24 -12.32 -22.83
C ILE A 478 3.07 -10.84 -23.11
N PRO A 479 3.22 -9.95 -22.10
CA PRO A 479 3.28 -8.51 -22.34
C PRO A 479 4.46 -8.14 -23.26
N VAL A 480 4.22 -7.28 -24.26
CA VAL A 480 5.24 -6.91 -25.25
C VAL A 480 6.49 -6.31 -24.60
N HIS A 481 6.35 -5.54 -23.51
CA HIS A 481 7.49 -4.98 -22.78
C HIS A 481 8.41 -6.04 -22.15
N GLN A 482 7.94 -7.26 -21.93
CA GLN A 482 8.72 -8.38 -21.38
C GLN A 482 9.50 -9.14 -22.44
N LEU A 483 9.20 -8.91 -23.72
CA LEU A 483 9.94 -9.51 -24.82
C LEU A 483 11.39 -8.97 -24.83
N PRO A 484 12.38 -9.82 -25.18
CA PRO A 484 13.77 -9.38 -25.32
C PRO A 484 13.90 -8.23 -26.32
N ASP A 485 14.47 -7.12 -25.86
CA ASP A 485 14.74 -5.94 -26.69
C ASP A 485 16.10 -6.09 -27.34
N THR A 486 16.13 -6.44 -28.62
CA THR A 486 17.37 -6.75 -29.36
C THR A 486 17.36 -6.06 -30.72
N LYS A 487 18.54 -6.00 -31.36
CA LYS A 487 18.62 -5.50 -32.73
C LYS A 487 17.80 -6.38 -33.67
N TRP A 488 17.29 -5.80 -34.76
CA TRP A 488 16.43 -6.53 -35.69
C TRP A 488 17.11 -7.80 -36.28
N LYS A 489 18.42 -7.76 -36.54
CA LYS A 489 19.16 -8.91 -37.11
C LYS A 489 19.33 -10.07 -36.11
N ASP A 490 19.28 -9.83 -34.79
CA ASP A 490 19.49 -10.88 -33.80
C ASP A 490 18.34 -11.89 -33.79
N GLY A 491 18.62 -13.18 -33.50
CA GLY A 491 17.62 -14.25 -33.52
C GLY A 491 16.61 -14.26 -32.37
N GLY A 492 16.79 -13.42 -31.35
CA GLY A 492 15.90 -13.35 -30.18
C GLY A 492 16.12 -14.49 -29.16
N GLN A 493 15.12 -14.72 -28.31
CA GLN A 493 15.14 -15.71 -27.25
C GLN A 493 13.98 -16.70 -27.42
N HIS A 494 14.18 -17.97 -27.05
CA HIS A 494 13.10 -18.95 -27.12
C HIS A 494 11.99 -18.62 -26.09
N VAL A 495 10.74 -18.69 -26.53
CA VAL A 495 9.54 -18.32 -25.74
C VAL A 495 9.43 -19.11 -24.43
N ALA A 496 9.93 -20.35 -24.39
CA ALA A 496 9.96 -21.18 -23.19
C ALA A 496 10.84 -20.60 -22.05
N ASN A 497 11.75 -19.67 -22.36
CA ASN A 497 12.52 -18.97 -21.35
C ASN A 497 11.70 -17.84 -20.65
N LEU A 498 10.64 -17.38 -21.31
CA LEU A 498 9.72 -16.39 -20.74
C LEU A 498 8.55 -17.07 -20.02
N VAL A 499 7.94 -18.05 -20.71
CA VAL A 499 6.84 -18.86 -20.17
C VAL A 499 7.12 -20.33 -20.53
N PRO A 500 7.34 -21.23 -19.57
CA PRO A 500 7.65 -22.64 -19.82
C PRO A 500 6.56 -23.29 -20.69
N LEU A 501 6.97 -24.06 -21.72
CA LEU A 501 6.08 -24.91 -22.51
C LEU A 501 5.95 -26.29 -21.85
N GLU A 502 4.79 -26.93 -22.00
CA GLU A 502 4.63 -28.31 -21.59
C GLU A 502 5.49 -29.24 -22.44
N PRO A 503 6.02 -30.35 -21.89
CA PRO A 503 6.82 -31.30 -22.69
C PRO A 503 6.08 -31.79 -23.94
N GLY A 504 6.68 -31.61 -25.12
CA GLY A 504 6.14 -32.00 -26.40
C GLY A 504 5.06 -31.05 -26.98
N ASP A 505 4.81 -29.90 -26.38
CA ASP A 505 3.97 -28.84 -26.95
C ASP A 505 4.81 -27.98 -27.91
N ARG A 506 4.14 -27.37 -28.91
CA ARG A 506 4.77 -26.57 -29.97
C ARG A 506 3.96 -25.31 -30.23
N VAL A 507 4.65 -24.27 -30.67
CA VAL A 507 4.01 -23.03 -31.14
C VAL A 507 3.22 -23.33 -32.41
N LEU A 508 1.96 -22.91 -32.47
CA LEU A 508 1.08 -23.04 -33.62
C LEU A 508 0.99 -21.70 -34.38
N SER A 509 0.53 -20.68 -33.72
CA SER A 509 0.29 -19.33 -34.26
C SER A 509 0.40 -18.29 -33.14
N ALA A 510 0.32 -17.00 -33.47
CA ALA A 510 0.30 -15.95 -32.50
C ALA A 510 -0.47 -14.72 -32.98
N ASP A 511 -1.00 -13.95 -32.06
CA ASP A 511 -1.68 -12.67 -32.29
C ASP A 511 -1.14 -11.57 -31.40
N LEU A 512 -1.06 -10.33 -31.92
CA LEU A 512 -0.81 -9.12 -31.16
C LEU A 512 -2.15 -8.51 -30.73
N VAL A 513 -2.31 -8.30 -29.43
CA VAL A 513 -3.57 -7.84 -28.83
C VAL A 513 -3.35 -6.54 -28.10
N ARG A 514 -4.05 -5.49 -28.50
CA ARG A 514 -4.02 -4.16 -27.90
C ARG A 514 -4.97 -4.05 -26.71
N SER A 515 -6.17 -4.60 -26.86
CA SER A 515 -7.20 -4.60 -25.82
C SER A 515 -7.94 -5.93 -25.76
N PHE A 516 -8.31 -6.35 -24.57
CA PHE A 516 -9.12 -7.56 -24.35
C PHE A 516 -10.60 -7.17 -24.24
N ASP A 517 -11.20 -6.82 -25.37
CA ASP A 517 -12.61 -6.44 -25.42
C ASP A 517 -13.54 -7.65 -25.68
N GLU A 518 -14.84 -7.43 -25.57
CA GLU A 518 -15.87 -8.45 -25.79
C GLU A 518 -16.29 -8.57 -27.26
N ALA A 519 -15.86 -7.66 -28.11
CA ALA A 519 -16.22 -7.66 -29.52
C ALA A 519 -15.36 -8.65 -30.34
N HIS A 520 -14.13 -8.91 -29.86
CA HIS A 520 -13.21 -9.84 -30.47
C HIS A 520 -13.37 -11.26 -29.91
N HIS A 521 -13.09 -12.24 -30.71
CA HIS A 521 -13.20 -13.65 -30.35
C HIS A 521 -11.93 -14.42 -30.69
N CYS A 522 -11.67 -15.50 -29.95
CA CYS A 522 -10.63 -16.48 -30.27
C CYS A 522 -11.29 -17.67 -30.94
N LEU A 523 -10.83 -18.00 -32.12
CA LEU A 523 -11.29 -19.15 -32.94
C LEU A 523 -10.25 -20.27 -32.89
N PHE A 524 -10.72 -21.52 -32.74
CA PHE A 524 -9.89 -22.72 -32.80
C PHE A 524 -10.54 -23.75 -33.71
N VAL A 525 -9.72 -24.45 -34.49
CA VAL A 525 -10.12 -25.64 -35.23
C VAL A 525 -9.17 -26.77 -34.89
N THR A 526 -9.72 -27.96 -34.60
CA THR A 526 -8.92 -29.13 -34.23
C THR A 526 -8.85 -30.19 -35.35
N ARG A 527 -7.86 -31.05 -35.26
CA ARG A 527 -7.64 -32.16 -36.21
C ARG A 527 -8.81 -33.15 -36.26
N GLN A 528 -9.49 -33.37 -35.12
CA GLN A 528 -10.70 -34.20 -35.06
C GLN A 528 -11.98 -33.46 -35.46
N GLY A 529 -11.86 -32.30 -36.13
CA GLY A 529 -12.98 -31.56 -36.73
C GLY A 529 -13.88 -30.84 -35.72
N MET A 530 -13.34 -30.40 -34.60
CA MET A 530 -14.04 -29.51 -33.67
C MET A 530 -13.70 -28.04 -33.98
N VAL A 531 -14.63 -27.14 -33.72
CA VAL A 531 -14.44 -25.69 -33.80
C VAL A 531 -14.92 -25.05 -32.52
N LYS A 532 -14.21 -24.02 -32.07
CA LYS A 532 -14.53 -23.27 -30.87
C LYS A 532 -14.41 -21.77 -31.11
N ARG A 533 -15.38 -21.00 -30.57
CA ARG A 533 -15.38 -19.54 -30.50
C ARG A 533 -15.55 -19.12 -29.05
N SER A 534 -14.69 -18.23 -28.56
CA SER A 534 -14.75 -17.69 -27.19
C SER A 534 -14.44 -16.20 -27.21
N LYS A 535 -14.97 -15.43 -26.25
CA LYS A 535 -14.65 -14.00 -26.13
C LYS A 535 -13.15 -13.79 -25.85
N LEU A 536 -12.52 -12.80 -26.48
CA LEU A 536 -11.13 -12.46 -26.24
C LEU A 536 -10.91 -11.97 -24.81
N SER A 537 -11.90 -11.28 -24.22
CA SER A 537 -11.85 -10.82 -22.81
C SER A 537 -11.60 -11.94 -21.82
N ASP A 538 -12.05 -13.16 -22.10
CA ASP A 538 -11.87 -14.34 -21.24
C ASP A 538 -10.42 -14.85 -21.20
N TYR A 539 -9.57 -14.41 -22.14
CA TYR A 539 -8.14 -14.78 -22.23
C TYR A 539 -7.22 -13.81 -21.51
N ASN A 540 -7.74 -12.71 -20.92
CA ASN A 540 -6.97 -11.76 -20.14
C ASN A 540 -6.69 -12.30 -18.72
N ALA A 541 -5.73 -13.19 -18.60
CA ALA A 541 -5.37 -13.80 -17.32
C ALA A 541 -4.44 -12.91 -16.50
N GLN A 542 -4.68 -12.84 -15.20
CA GLN A 542 -3.78 -12.13 -14.27
C GLN A 542 -2.42 -12.82 -14.14
N ARG A 543 -2.41 -14.15 -14.07
CA ARG A 543 -1.18 -14.94 -13.95
C ARG A 543 -0.65 -15.31 -15.33
N LYS A 544 0.49 -14.73 -15.72
CA LYS A 544 1.14 -14.86 -17.03
C LYS A 544 2.40 -15.75 -17.02
N SER A 545 2.76 -16.36 -15.90
CA SER A 545 4.02 -17.10 -15.71
C SER A 545 3.97 -18.58 -16.08
N LYS A 546 2.84 -19.09 -16.60
CA LYS A 546 2.68 -20.48 -17.02
C LYS A 546 1.71 -20.59 -18.21
N PRO A 547 1.76 -21.67 -18.99
CA PRO A 547 0.79 -21.95 -20.04
C PRO A 547 -0.63 -22.01 -19.46
N LEU A 548 -1.58 -21.52 -20.21
CA LEU A 548 -2.99 -21.49 -19.83
C LEU A 548 -3.81 -22.27 -20.86
N GLN A 549 -4.81 -23.01 -20.42
CA GLN A 549 -5.66 -23.78 -21.31
C GLN A 549 -6.55 -22.84 -22.14
N GLY A 550 -6.37 -22.86 -23.46
CA GLY A 550 -7.18 -22.11 -24.43
C GLY A 550 -8.37 -22.87 -24.94
N VAL A 551 -8.26 -24.19 -25.12
CA VAL A 551 -9.32 -25.11 -25.54
C VAL A 551 -9.12 -26.48 -24.91
N ARG A 552 -10.20 -27.16 -24.54
CA ARG A 552 -10.13 -28.55 -24.08
C ARG A 552 -10.10 -29.48 -25.30
N LEU A 553 -9.01 -30.21 -25.48
CA LEU A 553 -8.88 -31.23 -26.52
C LEU A 553 -9.39 -32.58 -26.04
N LYS A 554 -9.86 -33.40 -26.97
CA LYS A 554 -10.09 -34.85 -26.77
C LYS A 554 -8.75 -35.59 -26.78
N ALA A 555 -8.76 -36.85 -26.37
CA ALA A 555 -7.58 -37.68 -26.48
C ALA A 555 -7.09 -37.73 -27.94
N ASP A 556 -5.77 -37.61 -28.14
CA ASP A 556 -5.09 -37.65 -29.44
C ASP A 556 -5.55 -36.58 -30.46
N ASP A 557 -6.13 -35.44 -29.97
CA ASP A 557 -6.50 -34.30 -30.80
C ASP A 557 -5.45 -33.18 -30.72
N GLU A 558 -5.34 -32.41 -31.79
CA GLU A 558 -4.41 -31.28 -31.89
C GLU A 558 -5.15 -30.06 -32.49
N VAL A 559 -4.75 -28.86 -32.05
CA VAL A 559 -5.19 -27.61 -32.70
C VAL A 559 -4.43 -27.41 -34.00
N LEU A 560 -5.17 -27.19 -35.09
CA LEU A 560 -4.60 -26.90 -36.43
C LEU A 560 -4.69 -25.42 -36.79
N TYR A 561 -5.64 -24.70 -36.20
CA TYR A 561 -5.86 -23.27 -36.42
C TYR A 561 -6.27 -22.61 -35.11
N ALA A 562 -5.62 -21.49 -34.80
CA ALA A 562 -5.97 -20.62 -33.69
C ALA A 562 -5.65 -19.18 -34.09
N GLN A 563 -6.62 -18.28 -33.93
CA GLN A 563 -6.46 -16.84 -34.25
C GLN A 563 -7.50 -15.99 -33.53
N VAL A 564 -7.16 -14.72 -33.30
CA VAL A 564 -8.12 -13.70 -32.84
C VAL A 564 -8.95 -13.21 -34.03
N SER A 565 -10.26 -13.21 -33.86
CA SER A 565 -11.24 -12.76 -34.88
C SER A 565 -11.94 -11.47 -34.46
N THR A 566 -12.33 -10.67 -35.42
CA THR A 566 -13.16 -9.46 -35.25
C THR A 566 -14.68 -9.73 -35.35
N GLY A 567 -15.10 -10.99 -35.34
CA GLY A 567 -16.53 -11.36 -35.47
C GLY A 567 -17.04 -11.49 -36.90
N GLN A 568 -16.18 -11.41 -37.91
CA GLN A 568 -16.54 -11.46 -39.36
C GLN A 568 -15.60 -12.40 -40.12
N THR A 569 -15.20 -13.51 -39.51
CA THR A 569 -14.27 -14.45 -40.10
C THR A 569 -15.03 -15.66 -40.66
N ASP A 570 -14.84 -15.95 -41.95
CA ASP A 570 -15.21 -17.19 -42.56
C ASP A 570 -14.13 -18.25 -42.37
N LEU A 571 -14.53 -19.49 -42.19
CA LEU A 571 -13.62 -20.62 -42.00
C LEU A 571 -13.76 -21.60 -43.18
N PHE A 572 -12.62 -22.01 -43.77
CA PHE A 572 -12.56 -23.09 -44.69
C PHE A 572 -11.66 -24.21 -44.16
N LEU A 573 -12.20 -25.42 -44.12
CA LEU A 573 -11.52 -26.63 -43.69
C LEU A 573 -11.33 -27.58 -44.84
N ALA A 574 -10.16 -28.23 -44.93
CA ALA A 574 -9.90 -29.32 -45.83
C ALA A 574 -9.57 -30.59 -45.04
N THR A 575 -10.22 -31.70 -45.34
CA THR A 575 -9.93 -32.98 -44.71
C THR A 575 -8.85 -33.76 -45.48
N GLN A 576 -8.18 -34.67 -44.78
CA GLN A 576 -7.15 -35.54 -45.39
C GLN A 576 -7.69 -36.36 -46.55
N ASN A 577 -8.92 -36.85 -46.47
CA ASN A 577 -9.57 -37.60 -47.52
C ASN A 577 -10.13 -36.72 -48.67
N GLY A 578 -9.85 -35.40 -48.63
CA GLY A 578 -10.15 -34.49 -49.72
C GLY A 578 -11.59 -33.98 -49.73
N PHE A 579 -12.17 -33.65 -48.59
CA PHE A 579 -13.42 -32.89 -48.46
C PHE A 579 -13.14 -31.49 -47.98
N GLY A 580 -13.86 -30.48 -48.50
CA GLY A 580 -13.79 -29.09 -48.11
C GLY A 580 -15.12 -28.57 -47.62
N LEU A 581 -15.11 -27.76 -46.55
CA LEU A 581 -16.27 -27.12 -45.98
C LEU A 581 -15.99 -25.65 -45.66
N TRP A 582 -16.88 -24.77 -46.14
CA TRP A 582 -16.84 -23.34 -45.87
C TRP A 582 -18.06 -22.95 -45.03
N PHE A 583 -17.84 -22.32 -43.86
CA PHE A 583 -18.90 -21.79 -42.99
C PHE A 583 -18.43 -20.53 -42.31
N THR A 584 -19.37 -19.72 -41.78
CA THR A 584 -19.09 -18.48 -41.07
C THR A 584 -18.82 -18.75 -39.60
N GLU A 585 -18.05 -17.88 -38.93
CA GLU A 585 -17.85 -17.99 -37.50
C GLU A 585 -19.13 -17.75 -36.66
N ASP A 586 -20.17 -17.11 -37.25
CA ASP A 586 -21.46 -16.88 -36.57
C ASP A 586 -22.24 -18.20 -36.39
N ASP A 587 -21.98 -19.20 -37.19
CA ASP A 587 -22.50 -20.56 -36.97
C ASP A 587 -21.91 -21.23 -35.72
N VAL A 588 -20.81 -20.68 -35.14
CA VAL A 588 -20.13 -21.26 -34.02
C VAL A 588 -20.59 -20.54 -32.71
N PRO A 589 -21.24 -21.24 -31.78
CA PRO A 589 -21.68 -20.65 -30.53
C PRO A 589 -20.49 -20.17 -29.68
N VAL A 590 -20.64 -19.02 -29.03
CA VAL A 590 -19.65 -18.52 -28.11
C VAL A 590 -19.69 -19.32 -26.80
N VAL A 591 -18.54 -19.90 -26.42
CA VAL A 591 -18.41 -20.76 -25.26
C VAL A 591 -17.19 -20.34 -24.41
N GLY A 592 -17.16 -20.72 -23.15
CA GLY A 592 -16.06 -20.35 -22.21
C GLY A 592 -14.71 -20.98 -22.63
N VAL A 593 -13.63 -20.42 -22.12
CA VAL A 593 -12.23 -20.76 -22.45
C VAL A 593 -11.94 -22.26 -22.32
N ARG A 594 -12.47 -22.94 -21.32
CA ARG A 594 -12.20 -24.36 -21.04
C ARG A 594 -13.13 -25.34 -21.77
N ALA A 595 -13.98 -24.85 -22.65
CA ALA A 595 -14.88 -25.73 -23.44
C ALA A 595 -14.12 -26.41 -24.58
N ALA A 596 -14.62 -27.55 -25.02
CA ALA A 596 -14.08 -28.31 -26.14
C ALA A 596 -14.58 -27.83 -27.52
N GLY A 597 -15.56 -26.91 -27.54
CA GLY A 597 -16.19 -26.45 -28.77
C GLY A 597 -17.28 -27.40 -29.28
N VAL A 598 -17.63 -27.21 -30.57
CA VAL A 598 -18.68 -27.94 -31.29
C VAL A 598 -18.12 -28.57 -32.55
N LYS A 599 -18.87 -29.47 -33.17
CA LYS A 599 -18.46 -30.11 -34.42
C LYS A 599 -18.38 -29.09 -35.57
N ALA A 600 -17.22 -28.96 -36.20
CA ALA A 600 -16.98 -28.11 -37.36
C ALA A 600 -17.41 -28.84 -38.68
N ILE A 601 -16.89 -30.05 -38.88
CA ILE A 601 -17.11 -30.88 -40.08
C ILE A 601 -17.46 -32.32 -39.68
N ASN A 602 -18.27 -32.98 -40.44
CA ASN A 602 -18.66 -34.38 -40.22
C ASN A 602 -17.65 -35.33 -40.86
N LEU A 603 -16.66 -35.74 -40.08
CA LEU A 603 -15.64 -36.69 -40.48
C LEU A 603 -16.20 -38.11 -40.50
N LYS A 604 -15.88 -38.89 -41.55
CA LYS A 604 -16.20 -40.30 -41.70
C LYS A 604 -14.93 -41.10 -42.04
N ASP A 605 -15.00 -42.39 -41.90
CA ASP A 605 -13.96 -43.32 -42.35
C ASP A 605 -12.56 -43.02 -41.83
N GLN A 606 -12.47 -42.67 -40.55
CA GLN A 606 -11.21 -42.26 -39.85
C GLN A 606 -10.53 -41.04 -40.49
N ASP A 607 -11.29 -40.19 -41.20
CA ASP A 607 -10.78 -38.95 -41.76
C ASP A 607 -10.42 -37.94 -40.69
N VAL A 608 -9.49 -37.05 -40.96
CA VAL A 608 -9.07 -35.95 -40.10
C VAL A 608 -9.00 -34.65 -40.87
N VAL A 609 -9.11 -33.51 -40.19
CA VAL A 609 -8.83 -32.22 -40.84
C VAL A 609 -7.32 -32.13 -41.10
N ALA A 610 -6.96 -31.80 -42.33
CA ALA A 610 -5.57 -31.60 -42.78
C ALA A 610 -5.14 -30.15 -42.74
N GLY A 611 -6.07 -29.19 -42.77
CA GLY A 611 -5.81 -27.78 -42.67
C GLY A 611 -7.09 -26.96 -42.53
N ALA A 612 -6.95 -25.78 -41.89
CA ALA A 612 -8.01 -24.80 -41.75
C ALA A 612 -7.43 -23.38 -41.97
N ILE A 613 -8.21 -22.52 -42.60
CA ILE A 613 -7.88 -21.10 -42.80
C ILE A 613 -9.08 -20.24 -42.42
N GLY A 614 -8.79 -19.08 -41.85
CA GLY A 614 -9.79 -18.04 -41.54
C GLY A 614 -9.54 -16.82 -42.44
N PHE A 615 -10.59 -16.22 -42.96
CA PHE A 615 -10.50 -15.09 -43.90
C PHE A 615 -11.75 -14.21 -43.83
N LYS A 616 -11.62 -12.96 -44.32
CA LYS A 616 -12.77 -12.05 -44.52
C LYS A 616 -13.23 -12.03 -45.98
N GLU A 617 -12.28 -12.10 -46.88
CA GLU A 617 -12.52 -12.19 -48.35
C GLU A 617 -12.00 -13.52 -48.81
N ALA A 618 -12.78 -14.18 -49.67
CA ALA A 618 -12.47 -15.53 -50.18
C ALA A 618 -11.09 -15.60 -50.83
N PRO A 619 -10.16 -16.42 -50.30
CA PRO A 619 -8.77 -16.43 -50.70
C PRO A 619 -8.51 -17.24 -51.97
N GLN A 620 -7.30 -17.07 -52.54
CA GLN A 620 -6.68 -18.05 -53.40
C GLN A 620 -5.96 -19.07 -52.51
N ILE A 621 -6.25 -20.34 -52.72
CA ILE A 621 -5.65 -21.41 -51.92
C ILE A 621 -4.82 -22.36 -52.79
N VAL A 622 -3.83 -22.96 -52.17
CA VAL A 622 -3.09 -24.10 -52.69
C VAL A 622 -3.31 -25.30 -51.78
N LEU A 623 -3.73 -26.40 -52.34
CA LEU A 623 -3.74 -27.72 -51.72
C LEU A 623 -2.45 -28.45 -52.10
N LEU A 624 -1.73 -28.95 -51.10
CA LEU A 624 -0.62 -29.86 -51.25
C LEU A 624 -1.09 -31.27 -50.90
N THR A 625 -0.82 -32.25 -51.78
CA THR A 625 -1.13 -33.64 -51.48
C THR A 625 0.11 -34.37 -50.96
N GLN A 626 -0.10 -35.47 -50.23
CA GLN A 626 0.98 -36.31 -49.68
C GLN A 626 1.90 -36.90 -50.77
N ARG A 627 1.47 -36.86 -52.03
CA ARG A 627 2.24 -37.28 -53.21
C ARG A 627 3.01 -36.14 -53.87
N GLY A 628 3.08 -34.96 -53.25
CA GLY A 628 3.79 -33.83 -53.82
C GLY A 628 3.07 -33.09 -54.95
N ALA A 629 1.77 -33.31 -55.14
CA ALA A 629 1.01 -32.57 -56.16
C ALA A 629 0.43 -31.29 -55.51
N LEU A 630 0.55 -30.16 -56.24
CA LEU A 630 -0.02 -28.86 -55.89
C LEU A 630 -1.24 -28.57 -56.75
N LYS A 631 -2.24 -27.97 -56.12
CA LYS A 631 -3.46 -27.55 -56.76
C LYS A 631 -3.84 -26.16 -56.29
N LYS A 632 -3.76 -25.19 -57.19
CA LYS A 632 -4.19 -23.81 -56.95
C LYS A 632 -5.63 -23.61 -57.35
N MET A 633 -6.43 -22.94 -56.51
CA MET A 633 -7.83 -22.64 -56.82
C MET A 633 -8.27 -21.34 -56.18
N ARG A 634 -9.28 -20.65 -56.73
CA ARG A 634 -10.03 -19.59 -56.10
C ARG A 634 -11.17 -20.19 -55.31
N LEU A 635 -11.23 -19.92 -54.03
CA LEU A 635 -12.22 -20.55 -53.16
C LEU A 635 -13.65 -20.15 -53.54
N ALA A 636 -13.90 -18.87 -53.85
CA ALA A 636 -15.21 -18.36 -54.23
C ALA A 636 -15.77 -18.98 -55.54
N ASP A 637 -14.91 -19.43 -56.47
CA ASP A 637 -15.36 -20.04 -57.73
C ASP A 637 -15.85 -21.47 -57.55
N GLN A 638 -15.45 -22.13 -56.44
CA GLN A 638 -15.62 -23.59 -56.29
C GLN A 638 -16.45 -23.97 -55.05
N PHE A 639 -16.64 -23.06 -54.11
CA PHE A 639 -17.36 -23.28 -52.84
C PHE A 639 -18.30 -22.13 -52.54
N GLN A 640 -19.37 -22.44 -51.82
CA GLN A 640 -20.28 -21.47 -51.24
C GLN A 640 -20.34 -21.67 -49.71
N VAL A 641 -20.67 -20.62 -49.00
CA VAL A 641 -20.90 -20.68 -47.55
C VAL A 641 -22.03 -21.67 -47.26
N SER A 642 -21.81 -22.55 -46.32
CA SER A 642 -22.77 -23.55 -45.87
C SER A 642 -22.78 -23.67 -44.34
N SER A 643 -23.70 -24.43 -43.78
CA SER A 643 -23.70 -24.67 -42.33
C SER A 643 -22.54 -25.59 -41.90
N ARG A 644 -22.00 -25.37 -40.70
CA ARG A 644 -21.03 -26.28 -40.09
C ARG A 644 -21.61 -27.69 -39.88
N ALA A 645 -20.77 -28.64 -39.51
CA ALA A 645 -21.09 -30.05 -39.23
C ALA A 645 -21.63 -30.86 -40.43
N LEU A 646 -21.56 -30.31 -41.64
CA LEU A 646 -21.76 -31.06 -42.89
C LEU A 646 -20.48 -31.84 -43.24
N ARG A 647 -20.57 -32.78 -44.17
CA ARG A 647 -19.39 -33.52 -44.69
C ARG A 647 -18.51 -32.65 -45.59
N GLY A 648 -19.08 -31.60 -46.17
CA GLY A 648 -18.44 -30.77 -47.20
C GLY A 648 -18.46 -31.35 -48.60
N LEU A 649 -17.82 -30.63 -49.53
CA LEU A 649 -17.72 -31.01 -50.93
C LEU A 649 -16.36 -31.65 -51.22
N GLN A 650 -16.35 -32.61 -52.16
CA GLN A 650 -15.12 -33.30 -52.54
C GLN A 650 -14.13 -32.36 -53.26
N LEU A 651 -12.89 -32.34 -52.78
CA LEU A 651 -11.77 -31.50 -53.25
C LEU A 651 -10.82 -32.21 -54.21
N LEU A 652 -10.78 -33.55 -54.22
CA LEU A 652 -9.87 -34.35 -54.97
C LEU A 652 -10.67 -35.40 -55.71
N ARG A 653 -10.21 -35.76 -56.95
CA ARG A 653 -10.77 -36.90 -57.65
C ARG A 653 -10.39 -38.20 -56.95
N ASP A 654 -11.38 -39.03 -56.67
CA ASP A 654 -11.15 -40.34 -56.08
C ASP A 654 -10.48 -41.28 -57.13
N LEU A 655 -9.36 -41.90 -56.71
CA LEU A 655 -8.60 -42.84 -57.49
C LEU A 655 -8.61 -44.21 -56.80
N LYS A 656 -9.03 -45.27 -57.50
CA LYS A 656 -9.06 -46.61 -56.90
C LYS A 656 -7.69 -47.16 -56.51
N SER A 657 -6.62 -46.71 -57.20
CA SER A 657 -5.25 -47.07 -56.85
C SER A 657 -4.44 -45.77 -56.54
N LYS A 658 -3.61 -45.80 -55.49
CA LYS A 658 -2.75 -44.67 -55.03
C LYS A 658 -3.54 -43.36 -54.95
N PRO A 659 -4.56 -43.29 -54.07
CA PRO A 659 -5.37 -42.07 -53.87
C PRO A 659 -4.52 -40.88 -53.43
N HIS A 660 -4.88 -39.66 -53.86
CA HIS A 660 -4.33 -38.42 -53.30
C HIS A 660 -5.02 -38.08 -51.99
N ARG A 661 -4.27 -37.64 -51.03
CA ARG A 661 -4.76 -37.15 -49.75
C ARG A 661 -4.22 -35.74 -49.50
N VAL A 662 -5.01 -34.86 -48.90
CA VAL A 662 -4.55 -33.50 -48.55
C VAL A 662 -3.53 -33.61 -47.45
N ALA A 663 -2.35 -33.05 -47.67
CA ALA A 663 -1.29 -32.90 -46.68
C ALA A 663 -1.27 -31.48 -46.07
N ALA A 664 -1.58 -30.43 -46.86
CA ALA A 664 -1.67 -29.06 -46.39
C ALA A 664 -2.70 -28.24 -47.19
N LEU A 665 -3.29 -27.25 -46.53
CA LEU A 665 -4.15 -26.21 -47.09
C LEU A 665 -3.46 -24.85 -46.78
N ILE A 666 -3.19 -24.10 -47.86
CA ILE A 666 -2.33 -22.92 -47.82
C ILE A 666 -3.06 -21.72 -48.43
N ASP A 667 -3.20 -20.62 -47.73
CA ASP A 667 -3.61 -19.34 -48.29
C ASP A 667 -2.42 -18.71 -49.02
N VAL A 668 -2.60 -18.40 -50.29
CA VAL A 668 -1.57 -17.80 -51.15
C VAL A 668 -1.99 -16.46 -51.75
N THR A 669 -3.03 -15.83 -51.20
CA THR A 669 -3.63 -14.62 -51.75
C THR A 669 -2.62 -13.46 -51.84
N GLN A 670 -1.78 -13.29 -50.85
CA GLN A 670 -0.77 -12.22 -50.74
C GLN A 670 0.65 -12.73 -51.06
N ALA A 671 0.83 -14.02 -51.24
CA ALA A 671 2.17 -14.60 -51.38
C ALA A 671 2.65 -14.61 -52.83
N LYS A 672 3.95 -14.43 -53.02
CA LYS A 672 4.61 -14.55 -54.33
C LYS A 672 5.23 -15.93 -54.50
N GLU A 673 5.73 -16.51 -53.44
CA GLU A 673 6.44 -17.78 -53.44
C GLU A 673 5.87 -18.75 -52.41
N LEU A 674 5.88 -20.03 -52.74
CA LEU A 674 5.63 -21.13 -51.83
C LEU A 674 6.92 -21.93 -51.66
N VAL A 675 7.45 -22.01 -50.47
CA VAL A 675 8.62 -22.82 -50.15
C VAL A 675 8.17 -24.11 -49.50
N LEU A 676 8.59 -25.25 -50.08
CA LEU A 676 8.40 -26.59 -49.55
C LEU A 676 9.73 -27.10 -49.00
N SER A 677 9.79 -27.31 -47.68
CA SER A 677 11.00 -27.70 -46.95
C SER A 677 11.05 -29.21 -46.81
N GLY A 678 11.96 -29.84 -47.55
CA GLY A 678 12.29 -31.25 -47.44
C GLY A 678 13.40 -31.49 -46.43
N LYS A 679 13.65 -32.78 -46.12
CA LYS A 679 14.71 -33.17 -45.19
C LYS A 679 16.10 -32.77 -45.71
N GLU A 680 16.32 -32.78 -47.01
CA GLU A 680 17.63 -32.58 -47.62
C GLU A 680 17.76 -31.19 -48.24
N GLN A 681 16.71 -30.64 -48.84
CA GLN A 681 16.71 -29.37 -49.55
C GLN A 681 15.33 -28.71 -49.55
N GLU A 682 15.31 -27.38 -49.76
CA GLU A 682 14.07 -26.63 -50.01
C GLU A 682 13.78 -26.49 -51.48
N LYS A 683 12.50 -26.49 -51.83
CA LYS A 683 12.01 -26.17 -53.15
C LYS A 683 11.13 -24.93 -53.14
N THR A 684 11.57 -23.85 -53.78
CA THR A 684 10.79 -22.64 -53.98
C THR A 684 9.96 -22.73 -55.26
N ILE A 685 8.69 -22.40 -55.21
CA ILE A 685 7.73 -22.40 -56.28
C ILE A 685 7.11 -21.01 -56.41
N GLN A 686 7.19 -20.42 -57.59
CA GLN A 686 6.55 -19.15 -57.87
C GLN A 686 5.04 -19.36 -57.97
N ILE A 687 4.23 -18.74 -57.12
CA ILE A 687 2.77 -18.93 -57.06
C ILE A 687 2.10 -18.47 -58.36
N GLY A 688 2.68 -17.43 -59.01
CA GLY A 688 2.23 -16.97 -60.32
C GLY A 688 2.35 -18.00 -61.43
N SER A 689 3.25 -18.99 -61.34
CA SER A 689 3.42 -20.06 -62.30
C SER A 689 2.41 -21.19 -62.17
N LEU A 690 1.67 -21.27 -61.05
CA LEU A 690 0.66 -22.27 -60.81
C LEU A 690 -0.65 -21.91 -61.51
N SER A 691 -1.14 -22.75 -62.38
CA SER A 691 -2.46 -22.61 -63.07
C SER A 691 -3.60 -22.90 -62.10
N PHE A 692 -4.71 -22.17 -62.21
CA PHE A 692 -5.93 -22.48 -61.49
C PHE A 692 -6.53 -23.77 -62.01
N LEU A 693 -6.96 -24.63 -61.12
CA LEU A 693 -7.52 -25.95 -61.42
C LEU A 693 -8.90 -26.13 -60.80
N ASP A 694 -9.72 -26.93 -61.39
CA ASP A 694 -11.06 -27.27 -60.93
C ASP A 694 -11.06 -28.09 -59.66
N ARG A 695 -12.15 -28.01 -58.90
CA ARG A 695 -12.35 -28.68 -57.60
C ARG A 695 -12.02 -30.17 -57.60
N LEU A 696 -12.37 -30.90 -58.64
CA LEU A 696 -12.13 -32.36 -58.77
C LEU A 696 -10.80 -32.73 -59.44
N SER A 697 -9.86 -31.78 -59.62
CA SER A 697 -8.49 -32.06 -60.04
C SER A 697 -7.64 -32.56 -58.90
N ASN A 698 -6.68 -33.45 -59.16
CA ASN A 698 -5.69 -33.90 -58.15
C ASN A 698 -4.40 -33.04 -58.10
N GLY A 699 -4.35 -31.98 -58.92
CA GLY A 699 -3.18 -31.09 -58.99
C GLY A 699 -2.09 -31.61 -59.95
N SER A 700 -1.02 -30.81 -60.00
CA SER A 700 0.18 -31.16 -60.80
C SER A 700 1.33 -31.48 -59.82
N PHE A 701 2.10 -32.52 -60.18
CA PHE A 701 3.27 -32.88 -59.34
C PHE A 701 4.30 -31.78 -59.41
N ALA A 702 4.62 -31.24 -58.25
CA ALA A 702 5.54 -30.12 -58.05
C ALA A 702 6.63 -30.38 -57.02
N TYR A 703 6.50 -31.41 -56.21
CA TYR A 703 7.48 -31.82 -55.20
C TYR A 703 7.86 -33.28 -55.45
N ASP A 704 9.16 -33.55 -55.50
CA ASP A 704 9.72 -34.87 -55.73
C ASP A 704 10.44 -35.31 -54.46
N GLU A 705 9.87 -36.29 -53.76
CA GLU A 705 10.38 -36.80 -52.49
C GLU A 705 11.73 -37.52 -52.63
N GLU A 706 12.00 -38.16 -53.77
CA GLU A 706 13.28 -38.83 -54.07
C GLU A 706 14.40 -37.79 -54.18
N LYS A 707 14.08 -36.59 -54.68
CA LYS A 707 15.06 -35.51 -54.88
C LYS A 707 15.25 -34.61 -53.67
N PHE A 708 14.16 -34.30 -52.93
CA PHE A 708 14.15 -33.31 -51.86
C PHE A 708 14.03 -33.93 -50.46
N GLY A 709 13.92 -35.27 -50.38
CA GLY A 709 13.62 -35.98 -49.14
C GLY A 709 12.14 -35.85 -48.74
N PRO A 710 11.73 -36.48 -47.62
CA PRO A 710 10.38 -36.33 -47.09
C PRO A 710 10.05 -34.88 -46.79
N LEU A 711 8.82 -34.43 -47.15
CA LEU A 711 8.35 -33.08 -46.85
C LEU A 711 8.20 -32.89 -45.34
N LEU A 712 8.88 -31.92 -44.77
CA LEU A 712 8.84 -31.61 -43.36
C LEU A 712 7.94 -30.41 -43.01
N ASP A 713 7.99 -29.34 -43.81
CA ASP A 713 7.22 -28.12 -43.59
C ASP A 713 6.98 -27.35 -44.90
N TRP A 714 6.22 -26.31 -44.83
CA TRP A 714 5.96 -25.36 -45.92
C TRP A 714 5.72 -23.96 -45.37
N TYR A 715 5.99 -22.93 -46.17
CA TYR A 715 5.67 -21.55 -45.87
C TYR A 715 5.58 -20.69 -47.12
N THR A 716 4.98 -19.52 -46.99
CA THR A 716 4.81 -18.56 -48.09
C THR A 716 5.72 -17.33 -47.84
N ARG A 717 6.18 -16.77 -49.01
CA ARG A 717 6.93 -15.51 -49.03
C ARG A 717 6.27 -14.51 -49.96
#